data_3b04b10f113a577fdae93249d4be2816
#
_entry.id   3b04b10f113a577fdae93249d4be2816
#
_cell.length_a   1.000
_cell.length_b   1.000
_cell.length_c   1.000
_cell.angle_alpha   90.00
_cell.angle_beta   90.00
_cell.angle_gamma   90.00
#
_symmetry.space_group_name_H-M   'P 1'
#
loop_
_entity.id
_entity.type
_entity.pdbx_description
1 polymer ?
#
loop_
_entity_poly.entity_id
_entity_poly.type
_entity_poly.pdbx_seq_one_letter_code
_entity_poly.pdbx_strand_id
1 'polypeptide(L)'
;VTLNAKPAPAEKPFPLPEPFLEWFRAKGWQPRPHQLELLAEAERGRSMLLIAPTGAGKTLAGFLPSLVDLAGRVGRRNRPGVARQGIHTLYISPLKALAVDIHRNLGIPVEEMQLPITVETRTGDTPAHKRQRQKLAPPDILLTTPEQLALLIASKDAERFFAGLRYVVLDELHSLVISKRGHLLSLGLARLRQLKPDMQTIGLSATVAEPDELRRWLVGQDETQPMAGLITVEGGAKPEISILKSAEHIPWAGHSARYALPDIYEAIRRHRTTLLFVNTRSQAEMLFQELWRINEDTLPIALHHGSLDAGQRRKVEQAMAGNSLRAVVATSTLDLGIDWGDVDLVIHVGAPKGASRLAQRIGRANHRMDEPSHAILVPANRFEVMECQAALDANYLGAQDTPPLVEGALDVLAQHVLGMACAAPFNADLLYREIRSAAPYADLPRETFDHILEFVATGGYALKSYERFAKIRKTADGTWRVSHPRIAQAYRLNIGTIVEAPELNVRLTRSGRGKAYGGRVLGKIEEYFLETMAPGDTFLFAGKVLRFEGIRDNECIASNAAGQDAKIPVYAGGRFPLSTYLAGEVRAMLADPERWDALPDQVHEWLEIQRRKSVLPKAGELLVETFPRGSRYYMVAYPFEGRLAHQTLGMLLTRRLERAKARPLGFVATDYSIGVWALRDLGAMFRSGELPLGALFDEDMLGDDLEAWLDESYLLKRTFRNCAVISGLIERRHPGQEKTGRQVTVSTDLIYDVLRTHEPDHILLKATRADAATGLLDIRRLGDMLSRIKGRIVHRSLTQVSPLALPVMLDIGRESVAGEANDVLLAEAADELIREVMGEK
;
A
#
# COMPACT_ATOMS: atom_id res chain seq x y z
N VAL A 1 -21.28 37.65 4.65
CA VAL A 1 -20.42 38.85 4.57
C VAL A 1 -19.08 38.39 4.04
N THR A 2 -18.89 38.49 2.73
CA THR A 2 -17.67 38.18 1.99
C THR A 2 -16.67 39.33 2.18
N LEU A 3 -15.61 39.10 2.92
CA LEU A 3 -14.43 39.93 2.93
C LEU A 3 -13.48 39.47 1.82
N ASN A 4 -13.54 40.16 0.69
CA ASN A 4 -12.53 40.11 -0.36
C ASN A 4 -11.23 40.73 0.19
N ALA A 5 -10.33 39.88 0.69
CA ALA A 5 -8.94 40.26 0.90
C ALA A 5 -8.26 40.31 -0.48
N LYS A 6 -7.89 41.47 -0.96
CA LYS A 6 -7.04 41.66 -2.13
C LYS A 6 -5.75 40.83 -1.93
N PRO A 7 -5.31 40.05 -2.94
CA PRO A 7 -4.00 39.43 -2.87
C PRO A 7 -2.93 40.50 -2.72
N ALA A 8 -1.99 40.31 -1.79
CA ALA A 8 -0.82 41.15 -1.66
C ALA A 8 -0.07 41.21 -2.99
N PRO A 9 0.56 42.36 -3.34
CA PRO A 9 1.28 42.48 -4.60
C PRO A 9 2.36 41.43 -4.70
N ALA A 10 2.39 40.71 -5.82
CA ALA A 10 3.38 39.67 -6.11
C ALA A 10 4.78 40.33 -6.00
N GLU A 11 5.50 39.98 -4.91
CA GLU A 11 6.90 40.31 -4.77
C GLU A 11 7.67 39.68 -5.92
N LYS A 12 8.66 40.44 -6.48
CA LYS A 12 9.47 39.98 -7.60
C LYS A 12 10.04 38.60 -7.30
N PRO A 13 9.93 37.64 -8.23
CA PRO A 13 10.50 36.28 -8.03
C PRO A 13 12.00 36.42 -7.75
N PHE A 14 12.49 35.61 -6.82
CA PHE A 14 13.90 35.56 -6.44
C PHE A 14 14.72 35.21 -7.69
N PRO A 15 15.76 36.00 -8.07
CA PRO A 15 16.56 35.71 -9.25
C PRO A 15 17.43 34.47 -8.98
N LEU A 16 17.27 33.43 -9.82
CA LEU A 16 18.20 32.30 -9.80
C LEU A 16 19.63 32.75 -10.05
N PRO A 17 20.64 32.19 -9.34
CA PRO A 17 22.04 32.45 -9.64
C PRO A 17 22.39 32.09 -11.09
N GLU A 18 23.32 32.84 -11.69
CA GLU A 18 23.66 32.70 -13.11
C GLU A 18 23.98 31.27 -13.57
N PRO A 19 24.70 30.41 -12.83
CA PRO A 19 24.94 29.03 -13.28
C PRO A 19 23.67 28.21 -13.53
N PHE A 20 22.61 28.50 -12.76
CA PHE A 20 21.32 27.82 -12.93
C PHE A 20 20.56 28.39 -14.14
N LEU A 21 20.60 29.72 -14.35
CA LEU A 21 19.97 30.35 -15.51
C LEU A 21 20.63 29.89 -16.81
N GLU A 22 21.95 29.82 -16.84
CA GLU A 22 22.71 29.30 -18.00
C GLU A 22 22.36 27.85 -18.29
N TRP A 23 22.25 27.00 -17.25
CA TRP A 23 21.87 25.62 -17.39
C TRP A 23 20.45 25.45 -17.98
N PHE A 24 19.47 26.20 -17.46
CA PHE A 24 18.11 26.19 -18.02
C PHE A 24 18.09 26.64 -19.48
N ARG A 25 18.83 27.71 -19.82
CA ARG A 25 18.96 28.18 -21.22
C ARG A 25 19.61 27.14 -22.13
N ALA A 26 20.68 26.47 -21.67
CA ALA A 26 21.35 25.43 -22.44
C ALA A 26 20.45 24.22 -22.73
N LYS A 27 19.50 23.92 -21.85
CA LYS A 27 18.48 22.88 -22.05
C LYS A 27 17.30 23.34 -22.90
N GLY A 28 17.19 24.63 -23.23
CA GLY A 28 16.00 25.18 -23.86
C GLY A 28 14.79 25.24 -22.90
N TRP A 29 15.01 25.18 -21.58
CA TRP A 29 13.96 25.18 -20.58
C TRP A 29 13.85 26.56 -19.90
N GLN A 30 12.71 26.79 -19.27
CA GLN A 30 12.49 27.92 -18.36
C GLN A 30 12.15 27.39 -16.96
N PRO A 31 12.65 28.04 -15.89
CA PRO A 31 12.23 27.72 -14.53
C PRO A 31 10.72 27.90 -14.40
N ARG A 32 10.05 26.95 -13.84
CA ARG A 32 8.59 27.00 -13.65
C ARG A 32 8.25 27.89 -12.45
N PRO A 33 7.10 28.60 -12.45
CA PRO A 33 6.71 29.51 -11.37
C PRO A 33 6.78 28.86 -9.97
N HIS A 34 6.25 27.66 -9.81
CA HIS A 34 6.25 26.94 -8.53
C HIS A 34 7.67 26.54 -8.05
N GLN A 35 8.64 26.38 -8.95
CA GLN A 35 10.04 26.12 -8.60
C GLN A 35 10.68 27.37 -7.97
N LEU A 36 10.40 28.55 -8.55
CA LEU A 36 10.90 29.81 -8.04
C LEU A 36 10.19 30.23 -6.75
N GLU A 37 8.89 29.98 -6.64
CA GLU A 37 8.11 30.22 -5.44
C GLU A 37 8.60 29.37 -4.27
N LEU A 38 8.82 28.07 -4.49
CA LEU A 38 9.35 27.18 -3.46
C LEU A 38 10.76 27.61 -3.01
N LEU A 39 11.61 28.04 -3.93
CA LEU A 39 12.93 28.58 -3.60
C LEU A 39 12.81 29.83 -2.72
N ALA A 40 11.97 30.78 -3.08
CA ALA A 40 11.77 32.02 -2.34
C ALA A 40 11.23 31.75 -0.91
N GLU A 41 10.27 30.85 -0.76
CA GLU A 41 9.72 30.50 0.55
C GLU A 41 10.74 29.74 1.43
N ALA A 42 11.52 28.84 0.83
CA ALA A 42 12.61 28.14 1.53
C ALA A 42 13.71 29.11 2.03
N GLU A 43 14.03 30.14 1.28
CA GLU A 43 14.96 31.19 1.73
C GLU A 43 14.42 32.04 2.88
N ARG A 44 13.08 32.17 2.97
CA ARG A 44 12.40 32.82 4.11
C ARG A 44 12.37 31.93 5.36
N GLY A 45 12.94 30.73 5.31
CA GLY A 45 12.97 29.79 6.42
C GLY A 45 11.69 28.97 6.59
N ARG A 46 10.80 28.91 5.60
CA ARG A 46 9.52 28.22 5.70
C ARG A 46 9.60 26.78 5.24
N SER A 47 8.98 25.89 5.98
CA SER A 47 8.67 24.53 5.51
C SER A 47 7.52 24.58 4.50
N MET A 48 7.57 23.78 3.44
CA MET A 48 6.64 23.86 2.31
C MET A 48 6.06 22.52 1.92
N LEU A 49 4.82 22.51 1.46
CA LEU A 49 4.19 21.40 0.74
C LEU A 49 3.98 21.80 -0.71
N LEU A 50 4.57 21.07 -1.63
CA LEU A 50 4.34 21.19 -3.07
C LEU A 50 3.42 20.09 -3.55
N ILE A 51 2.24 20.44 -4.02
CA ILE A 51 1.29 19.53 -4.69
C ILE A 51 1.33 19.83 -6.19
N ALA A 52 1.72 18.85 -6.97
CA ALA A 52 1.83 19.01 -8.41
C ALA A 52 1.63 17.66 -9.14
N PRO A 53 1.05 17.67 -10.36
CA PRO A 53 0.90 16.47 -11.15
C PRO A 53 2.26 15.85 -11.53
N THR A 54 2.23 14.63 -12.04
CA THR A 54 3.41 13.96 -12.57
C THR A 54 3.95 14.75 -13.78
N GLY A 55 5.27 14.82 -13.98
CA GLY A 55 5.87 15.61 -15.05
C GLY A 55 5.97 17.12 -14.77
N ALA A 56 5.45 17.63 -13.66
CA ALA A 56 5.54 19.02 -13.27
C ALA A 56 6.94 19.49 -12.82
N GLY A 57 7.93 18.57 -12.73
CA GLY A 57 9.26 18.89 -12.24
C GLY A 57 9.35 19.07 -10.73
N LYS A 58 8.50 18.36 -9.96
CA LYS A 58 8.48 18.36 -8.49
C LYS A 58 9.85 18.11 -7.86
N THR A 59 10.56 17.12 -8.38
CA THR A 59 11.87 16.72 -7.85
C THR A 59 12.86 17.86 -7.92
N LEU A 60 13.00 18.50 -9.08
CA LEU A 60 13.88 19.66 -9.23
C LEU A 60 13.45 20.82 -8.33
N ALA A 61 12.13 21.08 -8.22
CA ALA A 61 11.60 22.09 -7.30
C ALA A 61 12.05 21.84 -5.86
N GLY A 62 11.94 20.58 -5.37
CA GLY A 62 12.32 20.19 -4.02
C GLY A 62 13.82 20.30 -3.74
N PHE A 63 14.69 20.11 -4.74
CA PHE A 63 16.13 20.21 -4.59
C PHE A 63 16.70 21.61 -4.87
N LEU A 64 15.97 22.44 -5.59
CA LEU A 64 16.48 23.76 -6.00
C LEU A 64 16.97 24.62 -4.83
N PRO A 65 16.25 24.73 -3.68
CA PRO A 65 16.76 25.44 -2.51
C PRO A 65 18.11 24.87 -2.00
N SER A 66 18.23 23.54 -1.98
CA SER A 66 19.46 22.86 -1.55
C SER A 66 20.63 23.12 -2.49
N LEU A 67 20.40 23.04 -3.79
CA LEU A 67 21.43 23.25 -4.80
C LEU A 67 21.93 24.70 -4.81
N VAL A 68 21.02 25.67 -4.72
CA VAL A 68 21.35 27.11 -4.68
C VAL A 68 22.15 27.44 -3.42
N ASP A 69 21.72 26.98 -2.25
CA ASP A 69 22.43 27.23 -0.99
C ASP A 69 23.82 26.57 -0.99
N LEU A 70 23.92 25.32 -1.46
CA LEU A 70 25.22 24.62 -1.56
C LEU A 70 26.14 25.29 -2.57
N ALA A 71 25.67 25.74 -3.72
CA ALA A 71 26.44 26.49 -4.70
C ALA A 71 27.00 27.80 -4.13
N GLY A 72 26.18 28.54 -3.36
CA GLY A 72 26.61 29.77 -2.69
C GLY A 72 27.66 29.60 -1.59
N ARG A 73 27.80 28.38 -1.05
CA ARG A 73 28.76 28.04 0.00
C ARG A 73 30.18 27.68 -0.54
N VAL A 74 30.34 27.46 -1.84
CA VAL A 74 31.57 26.99 -2.46
C VAL A 74 32.74 27.94 -2.19
N GLY A 75 32.54 29.24 -2.25
CA GLY A 75 33.58 30.23 -1.96
C GLY A 75 34.08 30.24 -0.51
N ARG A 76 33.27 29.73 0.43
CA ARG A 76 33.62 29.63 1.86
C ARG A 76 34.29 28.29 2.21
N ARG A 77 33.99 27.20 1.46
CA ARG A 77 34.50 25.84 1.70
C ARG A 77 35.96 25.62 1.31
N ASN A 78 36.47 26.36 0.35
CA ASN A 78 37.88 26.27 -0.11
C ASN A 78 38.88 26.93 0.85
N ARG A 79 38.48 27.36 2.03
CA ARG A 79 39.40 27.81 3.07
C ARG A 79 40.02 26.61 3.79
N PRO A 80 41.33 26.46 3.84
CA PRO A 80 42.03 25.41 4.58
C PRO A 80 41.59 25.44 6.05
N GLY A 81 41.11 24.29 6.60
CA GLY A 81 40.73 24.16 8.00
C GLY A 81 39.20 24.13 8.29
N VAL A 82 38.34 24.32 7.31
CA VAL A 82 36.89 24.16 7.51
C VAL A 82 36.48 22.69 7.32
N ALA A 83 36.34 21.97 8.41
CA ALA A 83 35.84 20.59 8.40
C ALA A 83 34.39 20.52 7.83
N ARG A 84 34.04 19.47 7.08
CA ARG A 84 32.71 19.20 6.64
C ARG A 84 31.78 19.04 7.86
N GLN A 85 30.76 19.88 7.97
CA GLN A 85 29.83 19.91 9.11
C GLN A 85 28.63 18.96 8.90
N GLY A 86 28.84 17.68 8.65
CA GLY A 86 27.74 16.71 8.44
C GLY A 86 27.07 16.85 7.08
N ILE A 87 25.88 16.25 6.93
CA ILE A 87 25.06 16.37 5.73
C ILE A 87 24.34 17.73 5.72
N HIS A 88 24.08 18.26 4.51
CA HIS A 88 23.31 19.50 4.32
C HIS A 88 21.85 19.22 4.00
N THR A 89 21.59 18.25 3.14
CA THR A 89 20.23 17.89 2.69
C THR A 89 19.99 16.40 2.85
N LEU A 90 18.85 16.07 3.40
CA LEU A 90 18.35 14.70 3.50
C LEU A 90 17.13 14.55 2.59
N TYR A 91 17.17 13.63 1.64
CA TYR A 91 16.03 13.26 0.83
C TYR A 91 15.51 11.88 1.26
N ILE A 92 14.21 11.78 1.46
CA ILE A 92 13.54 10.55 1.91
C ILE A 92 12.45 10.17 0.94
N SER A 93 12.51 8.95 0.45
CA SER A 93 11.48 8.37 -0.42
C SER A 93 10.94 7.05 0.12
N PRO A 94 9.72 6.66 -0.26
CA PRO A 94 9.13 5.39 0.16
C PRO A 94 9.85 4.17 -0.44
N LEU A 95 10.51 4.30 -1.59
CA LEU A 95 11.15 3.20 -2.31
C LEU A 95 12.65 3.40 -2.50
N LYS A 96 13.40 2.29 -2.37
CA LYS A 96 14.84 2.26 -2.67
C LYS A 96 15.13 2.60 -4.14
N ALA A 97 14.31 2.09 -5.06
CA ALA A 97 14.45 2.32 -6.50
C ALA A 97 14.31 3.79 -6.85
N LEU A 98 13.33 4.49 -6.24
CA LEU A 98 13.15 5.93 -6.43
C LEU A 98 14.37 6.72 -5.94
N ALA A 99 14.94 6.37 -4.78
CA ALA A 99 16.15 7.03 -4.30
C ALA A 99 17.35 6.86 -5.26
N VAL A 100 17.45 5.72 -5.95
CA VAL A 100 18.50 5.46 -6.95
C VAL A 100 18.24 6.24 -8.25
N ASP A 101 17.00 6.31 -8.70
CA ASP A 101 16.63 7.08 -9.88
C ASP A 101 16.85 8.59 -9.68
N ILE A 102 16.41 9.12 -8.56
CA ILE A 102 16.66 10.51 -8.18
C ILE A 102 18.16 10.81 -8.08
N HIS A 103 18.96 9.87 -7.57
CA HIS A 103 20.41 10.03 -7.56
C HIS A 103 20.97 10.24 -8.98
N ARG A 104 20.52 9.47 -9.94
CA ARG A 104 20.91 9.60 -11.35
C ARG A 104 20.43 10.95 -11.92
N ASN A 105 19.16 11.28 -11.73
CA ASN A 105 18.54 12.47 -12.28
C ASN A 105 19.08 13.76 -11.66
N LEU A 106 19.43 13.76 -10.37
CA LEU A 106 20.07 14.89 -9.68
C LEU A 106 21.55 15.03 -10.02
N GLY A 107 22.22 13.90 -10.35
CA GLY A 107 23.62 13.91 -10.77
C GLY A 107 23.84 14.72 -12.04
N ILE A 108 22.91 14.64 -13.01
CA ILE A 108 23.00 15.35 -14.29
C ILE A 108 23.14 16.87 -14.12
N PRO A 109 22.22 17.60 -13.46
CA PRO A 109 22.39 19.04 -13.27
C PRO A 109 23.61 19.40 -12.43
N VAL A 110 23.97 18.58 -11.44
CA VAL A 110 25.16 18.82 -10.62
C VAL A 110 26.44 18.74 -11.44
N GLU A 111 26.57 17.72 -12.32
CA GLU A 111 27.72 17.53 -13.21
C GLU A 111 27.76 18.60 -14.32
N GLU A 112 26.63 18.86 -14.98
CA GLU A 112 26.55 19.82 -16.09
C GLU A 112 26.83 21.26 -15.65
N MET A 113 26.37 21.65 -14.45
CA MET A 113 26.67 22.94 -13.84
C MET A 113 28.04 22.97 -13.13
N GLN A 114 28.77 21.85 -13.13
CA GLN A 114 30.05 21.69 -12.44
C GLN A 114 30.00 22.09 -10.95
N LEU A 115 28.91 21.79 -10.29
CA LEU A 115 28.74 22.11 -8.87
C LEU A 115 29.57 21.11 -8.02
N PRO A 116 30.40 21.59 -7.09
CA PRO A 116 31.21 20.72 -6.23
C PRO A 116 30.37 20.15 -5.07
N ILE A 117 29.27 19.51 -5.41
CA ILE A 117 28.28 18.92 -4.50
C ILE A 117 28.37 17.40 -4.58
N THR A 118 28.48 16.76 -3.43
CA THR A 118 28.48 15.29 -3.34
C THR A 118 27.08 14.76 -3.03
N VAL A 119 26.58 13.91 -3.94
CA VAL A 119 25.27 13.26 -3.79
C VAL A 119 25.48 11.76 -3.62
N GLU A 120 24.92 11.16 -2.58
CA GLU A 120 25.03 9.72 -2.34
C GLU A 120 23.71 9.09 -1.90
N THR A 121 23.55 7.82 -2.24
CA THR A 121 22.43 7.00 -1.76
C THR A 121 22.81 6.16 -0.54
N ARG A 122 21.86 6.00 0.40
CA ARG A 122 21.95 5.07 1.51
C ARG A 122 20.65 4.32 1.66
N THR A 123 20.63 3.06 1.26
CA THR A 123 19.49 2.15 1.34
C THR A 123 19.89 0.87 2.07
N GLY A 124 18.96 -0.06 2.26
CA GLY A 124 19.26 -1.38 2.81
C GLY A 124 20.32 -2.15 2.01
N ASP A 125 20.41 -1.86 0.71
CA ASP A 125 21.31 -2.56 -0.23
C ASP A 125 22.70 -1.88 -0.30
N THR A 126 22.91 -0.74 0.35
CA THR A 126 24.21 -0.05 0.37
C THR A 126 25.25 -0.90 1.13
N PRO A 127 26.41 -1.21 0.52
CA PRO A 127 27.45 -2.02 1.14
C PRO A 127 27.95 -1.44 2.48
N ALA A 128 28.35 -2.31 3.41
CA ALA A 128 28.75 -1.92 4.75
C ALA A 128 29.94 -0.92 4.75
N HIS A 129 30.94 -1.14 3.89
CA HIS A 129 32.09 -0.23 3.77
C HIS A 129 31.69 1.18 3.30
N LYS A 130 30.74 1.27 2.35
CA LYS A 130 30.20 2.57 1.89
C LYS A 130 29.45 3.27 3.02
N ARG A 131 28.61 2.53 3.77
CA ARG A 131 27.89 3.06 4.95
C ARG A 131 28.85 3.58 6.04
N GLN A 132 29.98 2.89 6.25
CA GLN A 132 31.02 3.32 7.20
C GLN A 132 31.69 4.62 6.72
N ARG A 133 32.08 4.68 5.43
CA ARG A 133 32.67 5.88 4.84
C ARG A 133 31.75 7.08 4.96
N GLN A 134 30.45 6.92 4.65
CA GLN A 134 29.44 7.98 4.77
C GLN A 134 29.33 8.54 6.20
N LYS A 135 29.57 7.74 7.23
CA LYS A 135 29.60 8.22 8.63
C LYS A 135 30.84 9.07 8.92
N LEU A 136 31.97 8.72 8.35
CA LEU A 136 33.26 9.42 8.54
C LEU A 136 33.35 10.69 7.69
N ALA A 137 32.91 10.60 6.44
CA ALA A 137 32.86 11.68 5.46
C ALA A 137 31.46 11.78 4.86
N PRO A 138 30.52 12.47 5.53
CA PRO A 138 29.16 12.63 5.06
C PRO A 138 29.09 13.34 3.71
N PRO A 139 28.19 12.91 2.77
CA PRO A 139 27.93 13.66 1.55
C PRO A 139 27.20 14.97 1.84
N ASP A 140 27.10 15.84 0.86
CA ASP A 140 26.30 17.08 0.98
C ASP A 140 24.81 16.75 0.94
N ILE A 141 24.40 15.88 0.01
CA ILE A 141 23.03 15.41 -0.16
C ILE A 141 22.99 13.89 0.03
N LEU A 142 22.17 13.43 0.96
CA LEU A 142 21.95 12.00 1.21
C LEU A 142 20.54 11.60 0.84
N LEU A 143 20.38 10.65 -0.09
CA LEU A 143 19.12 10.07 -0.50
C LEU A 143 18.88 8.74 0.22
N THR A 144 17.74 8.59 0.88
CA THR A 144 17.52 7.46 1.79
C THR A 144 16.05 7.06 1.93
N THR A 145 15.77 6.14 2.85
CA THR A 145 14.41 5.66 3.21
C THR A 145 14.13 5.86 4.70
N PRO A 146 12.87 5.83 5.15
CA PRO A 146 12.52 6.00 6.57
C PRO A 146 13.28 5.06 7.52
N GLU A 147 13.49 3.80 7.13
CA GLU A 147 14.20 2.80 7.93
C GLU A 147 15.67 3.16 8.12
N GLN A 148 16.30 3.73 7.10
CA GLN A 148 17.70 4.17 7.20
C GLN A 148 17.83 5.44 8.03
N LEU A 149 16.86 6.36 7.98
CA LEU A 149 16.81 7.50 8.90
C LEU A 149 16.76 7.01 10.34
N ALA A 150 15.86 6.06 10.66
CA ALA A 150 15.75 5.51 12.00
C ALA A 150 17.07 4.89 12.48
N LEU A 151 17.83 4.23 11.60
CA LEU A 151 19.19 3.74 11.91
C LEU A 151 20.21 4.86 12.16
N LEU A 152 20.11 5.96 11.42
CA LEU A 152 21.04 7.08 11.54
C LEU A 152 20.82 7.84 12.85
N ILE A 153 19.56 8.13 13.21
CA ILE A 153 19.25 8.82 14.49
C ILE A 153 19.52 7.96 15.73
N ALA A 154 19.45 6.62 15.60
CA ALA A 154 19.80 5.66 16.64
C ALA A 154 21.33 5.43 16.76
N SER A 155 22.15 6.23 16.09
CA SER A 155 23.61 6.17 16.15
C SER A 155 24.16 7.17 17.12
N LYS A 156 25.25 6.81 17.82
CA LYS A 156 26.02 7.74 18.69
C LYS A 156 26.60 8.93 17.92
N ASP A 157 26.76 8.80 16.59
CA ASP A 157 27.29 9.86 15.72
C ASP A 157 26.20 10.78 15.17
N ALA A 158 24.95 10.64 15.59
CA ALA A 158 23.81 11.35 14.99
C ALA A 158 23.99 12.87 15.00
N GLU A 159 24.34 13.46 16.14
CA GLU A 159 24.57 14.91 16.26
C GLU A 159 25.59 15.42 15.25
N ARG A 160 26.75 14.75 15.17
CA ARG A 160 27.80 15.12 14.21
C ARG A 160 27.34 14.93 12.77
N PHE A 161 26.63 13.83 12.49
CA PHE A 161 26.19 13.49 11.13
C PHE A 161 25.16 14.48 10.59
N PHE A 162 24.25 14.97 11.44
CA PHE A 162 23.22 15.94 11.08
C PHE A 162 23.56 17.38 11.42
N ALA A 163 24.79 17.68 11.90
CA ALA A 163 25.15 19.02 12.34
C ALA A 163 24.97 20.12 11.28
N GLY A 164 25.13 19.78 10.00
CA GLY A 164 24.97 20.69 8.85
C GLY A 164 23.57 20.68 8.23
N LEU A 165 22.63 19.87 8.76
CA LEU A 165 21.31 19.66 8.14
C LEU A 165 20.50 20.95 8.09
N ARG A 166 20.05 21.30 6.88
CA ARG A 166 19.19 22.46 6.64
C ARG A 166 17.88 22.08 5.98
N TYR A 167 17.89 21.13 5.04
CA TYR A 167 16.71 20.72 4.29
C TYR A 167 16.43 19.23 4.43
N VAL A 168 15.15 18.89 4.62
CA VAL A 168 14.65 17.52 4.53
C VAL A 168 13.57 17.49 3.45
N VAL A 169 13.86 16.83 2.35
CA VAL A 169 12.94 16.67 1.21
C VAL A 169 12.25 15.32 1.33
N LEU A 170 10.92 15.33 1.39
CA LEU A 170 10.07 14.14 1.54
C LEU A 170 9.29 13.93 0.25
N ASP A 171 9.62 12.89 -0.47
CA ASP A 171 8.97 12.59 -1.74
C ASP A 171 7.85 11.57 -1.59
N GLU A 172 6.84 11.65 -2.47
CA GLU A 172 5.61 10.85 -2.42
C GLU A 172 4.99 10.84 -1.01
N LEU A 173 4.95 12.01 -0.37
CA LEU A 173 4.55 12.18 1.04
C LEU A 173 3.20 11.53 1.34
N HIS A 174 2.21 11.68 0.45
CA HIS A 174 0.88 11.09 0.58
C HIS A 174 0.89 9.56 0.76
N SER A 175 1.88 8.87 0.17
CA SER A 175 2.01 7.42 0.29
C SER A 175 2.68 6.98 1.61
N LEU A 176 3.44 7.86 2.24
CA LEU A 176 4.14 7.58 3.50
C LEU A 176 3.24 7.80 4.71
N VAL A 177 2.55 8.92 4.77
CA VAL A 177 1.85 9.40 5.99
C VAL A 177 0.77 8.45 6.52
N ILE A 178 0.12 7.69 5.65
CA ILE A 178 -0.96 6.75 5.97
C ILE A 178 -0.47 5.37 6.49
N SER A 179 0.82 5.21 6.72
CA SER A 179 1.43 3.91 7.01
C SER A 179 2.31 3.95 8.25
N LYS A 180 2.59 2.79 8.84
CA LYS A 180 3.58 2.66 9.93
C LYS A 180 4.96 3.19 9.55
N ARG A 181 5.30 3.20 8.24
CA ARG A 181 6.54 3.83 7.76
C ARG A 181 6.51 5.34 7.92
N GLY A 182 5.34 5.96 7.70
CA GLY A 182 5.11 7.38 7.99
C GLY A 182 5.20 7.67 9.49
N HIS A 183 4.67 6.81 10.35
CA HIS A 183 4.82 6.94 11.80
C HIS A 183 6.30 6.89 12.22
N LEU A 184 7.08 5.93 11.69
CA LEU A 184 8.51 5.84 11.92
C LEU A 184 9.25 7.08 11.42
N LEU A 185 8.86 7.59 10.25
CA LEU A 185 9.41 8.81 9.67
C LEU A 185 9.10 10.04 10.51
N SER A 186 7.87 10.20 10.98
CA SER A 186 7.45 11.35 11.80
C SER A 186 8.24 11.44 13.11
N LEU A 187 8.48 10.31 13.78
CA LEU A 187 9.36 10.22 14.95
C LEU A 187 10.80 10.57 14.60
N GLY A 188 11.28 10.13 13.44
CA GLY A 188 12.60 10.50 12.93
C GLY A 188 12.72 12.01 12.69
N LEU A 189 11.69 12.64 12.14
CA LEU A 189 11.64 14.10 11.93
C LEU A 189 11.58 14.85 13.26
N ALA A 190 10.83 14.36 14.25
CA ALA A 190 10.79 14.94 15.59
C ALA A 190 12.20 14.96 16.20
N ARG A 191 12.93 13.84 16.12
CA ARG A 191 14.33 13.78 16.55
C ARG A 191 15.24 14.72 15.79
N LEU A 192 15.09 14.84 14.47
CA LEU A 192 15.89 15.77 13.66
C LEU A 192 15.62 17.24 14.05
N ARG A 193 14.37 17.62 14.34
CA ARG A 193 14.01 18.97 14.82
C ARG A 193 14.67 19.27 16.17
N GLN A 194 14.75 18.27 17.05
CA GLN A 194 15.46 18.43 18.31
C GLN A 194 16.97 18.63 18.12
N LEU A 195 17.58 17.94 17.15
CA LEU A 195 19.00 18.11 16.81
C LEU A 195 19.27 19.39 16.00
N LYS A 196 18.33 19.80 15.17
CA LYS A 196 18.41 20.94 14.25
C LYS A 196 17.09 21.71 14.20
N PRO A 197 16.81 22.59 15.17
CA PRO A 197 15.56 23.35 15.24
C PRO A 197 15.28 24.20 13.99
N ASP A 198 16.34 24.68 13.32
CA ASP A 198 16.22 25.55 12.13
C ASP A 198 16.06 24.77 10.82
N MET A 199 15.95 23.42 10.86
CA MET A 199 15.77 22.65 9.66
C MET A 199 14.40 22.90 9.02
N GLN A 200 14.37 22.91 7.69
CA GLN A 200 13.13 23.05 6.91
C GLN A 200 12.74 21.70 6.30
N THR A 201 11.44 21.43 6.26
CA THR A 201 10.87 20.28 5.56
C THR A 201 10.19 20.72 4.27
N ILE A 202 10.48 20.01 3.19
CA ILE A 202 9.86 20.21 1.87
C ILE A 202 9.13 18.90 1.52
N GLY A 203 7.81 18.91 1.58
CA GLY A 203 6.98 17.80 1.16
C GLY A 203 6.65 17.89 -0.33
N LEU A 204 6.86 16.81 -1.06
CA LEU A 204 6.46 16.65 -2.45
C LEU A 204 5.34 15.61 -2.53
N SER A 205 4.23 15.97 -3.15
CA SER A 205 3.06 15.10 -3.21
C SER A 205 2.38 15.20 -4.57
N ALA A 206 1.71 14.12 -4.97
CA ALA A 206 0.64 14.20 -5.95
C ALA A 206 -0.59 14.89 -5.32
N THR A 207 -1.63 15.10 -6.10
CA THR A 207 -2.90 15.68 -5.62
C THR A 207 -3.49 14.86 -4.48
N VAL A 208 -3.97 15.53 -3.44
CA VAL A 208 -4.57 14.94 -2.22
C VAL A 208 -5.86 15.68 -1.86
N ALA A 209 -6.77 15.00 -1.18
CA ALA A 209 -8.06 15.59 -0.77
C ALA A 209 -7.89 16.66 0.32
N GLU A 210 -7.05 16.37 1.34
CA GLU A 210 -6.87 17.22 2.54
C GLU A 210 -5.41 17.70 2.67
N PRO A 211 -5.01 18.74 1.93
CA PRO A 211 -3.64 19.25 1.98
C PRO A 211 -3.20 19.72 3.37
N ASP A 212 -4.13 20.27 4.17
CA ASP A 212 -3.81 20.85 5.47
C ASP A 212 -3.35 19.82 6.50
N GLU A 213 -3.83 18.58 6.39
CA GLU A 213 -3.32 17.48 7.20
C GLU A 213 -1.83 17.22 6.92
N LEU A 214 -1.44 17.18 5.64
CA LEU A 214 -0.04 17.02 5.23
C LEU A 214 0.84 18.21 5.63
N ARG A 215 0.31 19.42 5.55
CA ARG A 215 1.01 20.65 5.98
C ARG A 215 1.33 20.60 7.47
N ARG A 216 0.37 20.18 8.31
CA ARG A 216 0.57 19.99 9.76
C ARG A 216 1.57 18.87 10.01
N TRP A 217 1.48 17.76 9.30
CA TRP A 217 2.38 16.62 9.45
C TRP A 217 3.86 16.97 9.19
N LEU A 218 4.12 17.93 8.30
CA LEU A 218 5.47 18.37 7.93
C LEU A 218 6.20 19.17 9.02
N VAL A 219 5.50 19.73 9.97
CA VAL A 219 6.05 20.62 11.02
C VAL A 219 5.89 20.01 12.40
N GLY A 220 6.56 20.60 13.40
CA GLY A 220 6.37 20.20 14.79
C GLY A 220 4.95 20.54 15.28
N GLN A 221 4.39 19.70 16.13
CA GLN A 221 3.06 19.93 16.74
C GLN A 221 3.17 20.81 17.98
N ASP A 222 3.63 22.03 17.79
CA ASP A 222 3.66 23.08 18.79
C ASP A 222 2.71 24.18 18.33
N GLU A 223 1.86 24.67 19.22
CA GLU A 223 0.89 25.74 18.93
C GLU A 223 1.55 27.03 18.40
N THR A 224 2.83 27.22 18.68
CA THR A 224 3.61 28.38 18.25
C THR A 224 4.18 28.25 16.84
N GLN A 225 4.22 27.03 16.27
CA GLN A 225 4.77 26.80 14.94
C GLN A 225 3.71 26.94 13.84
N PRO A 226 3.96 27.76 12.81
CA PRO A 226 3.03 27.86 11.68
C PRO A 226 3.03 26.55 10.88
N MET A 227 1.88 26.21 10.30
CA MET A 227 1.80 25.11 9.33
C MET A 227 2.75 25.37 8.15
N ALA A 228 3.21 24.29 7.51
CA ALA A 228 3.97 24.41 6.26
C ALA A 228 3.19 25.21 5.21
N GLY A 229 3.88 26.02 4.44
CA GLY A 229 3.28 26.73 3.30
C GLY A 229 2.76 25.74 2.25
N LEU A 230 1.84 26.17 1.40
CA LEU A 230 1.26 25.34 0.33
C LEU A 230 1.49 25.97 -1.02
N ILE A 231 2.04 25.20 -1.94
CA ILE A 231 2.11 25.53 -3.36
C ILE A 231 1.35 24.43 -4.11
N THR A 232 0.32 24.82 -4.86
CA THR A 232 -0.46 23.90 -5.69
C THR A 232 -0.27 24.26 -7.14
N VAL A 233 0.15 23.28 -7.93
CA VAL A 233 0.30 23.45 -9.38
C VAL A 233 -0.96 22.92 -10.05
N GLU A 234 -1.72 23.82 -10.62
CA GLU A 234 -2.87 23.50 -11.45
C GLU A 234 -2.46 23.48 -12.93
N GLY A 235 -3.17 22.69 -13.71
CA GLY A 235 -2.97 22.60 -15.15
C GLY A 235 -2.17 21.37 -15.60
N GLY A 236 -1.88 21.33 -16.89
CA GLY A 236 -1.34 20.19 -17.60
C GLY A 236 -2.37 19.63 -18.59
N ALA A 237 -1.91 18.86 -19.58
CA ALA A 237 -2.80 18.19 -20.51
C ALA A 237 -3.70 17.22 -19.77
N LYS A 238 -5.01 17.30 -19.99
CA LYS A 238 -5.96 16.34 -19.39
C LYS A 238 -5.69 14.95 -19.96
N PRO A 239 -5.63 13.90 -19.12
CA PRO A 239 -5.42 12.56 -19.60
C PRO A 239 -6.60 12.09 -20.44
N GLU A 240 -6.32 11.31 -21.48
CA GLU A 240 -7.31 10.63 -22.29
C GLU A 240 -7.51 9.20 -21.78
N ILE A 241 -8.62 9.00 -21.06
CA ILE A 241 -8.94 7.72 -20.43
C ILE A 241 -10.17 7.14 -21.12
N SER A 242 -10.10 5.87 -21.48
CA SER A 242 -11.24 5.13 -22.00
C SER A 242 -11.44 3.81 -21.27
N ILE A 243 -12.68 3.33 -21.23
CA ILE A 243 -12.98 1.95 -20.85
C ILE A 243 -12.95 1.12 -22.12
N LEU A 244 -12.27 -0.03 -22.08
CA LEU A 244 -12.15 -0.90 -23.23
C LEU A 244 -13.52 -1.33 -23.73
N LYS A 245 -13.77 -1.10 -25.03
CA LYS A 245 -14.93 -1.63 -25.74
C LYS A 245 -14.49 -2.91 -26.45
N SER A 246 -14.91 -4.07 -25.92
CA SER A 246 -14.67 -5.37 -26.55
C SER A 246 -15.94 -5.87 -27.23
N ALA A 247 -15.77 -6.64 -28.30
CA ALA A 247 -16.86 -7.37 -28.94
C ALA A 247 -17.34 -8.56 -28.09
N GLU A 248 -16.50 -9.04 -27.21
CA GLU A 248 -16.77 -10.16 -26.32
C GLU A 248 -17.60 -9.73 -25.10
N HIS A 249 -18.29 -10.70 -24.51
CA HIS A 249 -19.11 -10.45 -23.33
C HIS A 249 -18.27 -10.24 -22.06
N ILE A 250 -18.57 -9.14 -21.32
CA ILE A 250 -17.97 -8.87 -20.02
C ILE A 250 -18.46 -9.94 -19.03
N PRO A 251 -17.54 -10.66 -18.36
CA PRO A 251 -17.88 -11.71 -17.40
C PRO A 251 -18.77 -11.20 -16.26
N TRP A 252 -19.61 -12.07 -15.72
CA TRP A 252 -20.43 -11.76 -14.54
C TRP A 252 -19.59 -11.68 -13.27
N ALA A 253 -18.60 -12.56 -13.13
CA ALA A 253 -17.72 -12.66 -11.97
C ALA A 253 -16.30 -13.01 -12.39
N GLY A 254 -15.35 -12.86 -11.48
CA GLY A 254 -13.94 -13.20 -11.71
C GLY A 254 -13.04 -11.98 -11.87
N HIS A 255 -11.75 -12.23 -12.09
CA HIS A 255 -10.71 -11.20 -12.07
C HIS A 255 -9.67 -11.34 -13.21
N SER A 256 -9.90 -12.23 -14.19
CA SER A 256 -8.90 -12.57 -15.19
C SER A 256 -8.91 -11.69 -16.44
N ALA A 257 -10.03 -11.02 -16.74
CA ALA A 257 -10.22 -10.21 -17.96
C ALA A 257 -9.81 -10.93 -19.26
N ARG A 258 -9.95 -12.27 -19.33
CA ARG A 258 -9.55 -13.08 -20.50
C ARG A 258 -10.28 -12.69 -21.79
N TYR A 259 -11.52 -12.25 -21.67
CA TYR A 259 -12.33 -11.79 -22.78
C TYR A 259 -11.67 -10.65 -23.58
N ALA A 260 -10.87 -9.82 -22.90
CA ALA A 260 -10.23 -8.64 -23.47
C ALA A 260 -8.82 -8.89 -24.03
N LEU A 261 -8.29 -10.11 -23.95
CA LEU A 261 -6.91 -10.40 -24.35
C LEU A 261 -6.60 -10.03 -25.81
N PRO A 262 -7.46 -10.32 -26.81
CA PRO A 262 -7.21 -9.91 -28.19
C PRO A 262 -7.12 -8.39 -28.35
N ASP A 263 -8.03 -7.66 -27.68
CA ASP A 263 -8.06 -6.18 -27.76
C ASP A 263 -6.84 -5.57 -27.06
N ILE A 264 -6.42 -6.13 -25.91
CA ILE A 264 -5.19 -5.73 -25.20
C ILE A 264 -3.97 -5.96 -26.09
N TYR A 265 -3.87 -7.13 -26.74
CA TYR A 265 -2.75 -7.44 -27.59
C TYR A 265 -2.68 -6.51 -28.80
N GLU A 266 -3.82 -6.20 -29.42
CA GLU A 266 -3.89 -5.25 -30.52
C GLU A 266 -3.50 -3.82 -30.07
N ALA A 267 -3.89 -3.40 -28.87
CA ALA A 267 -3.44 -2.13 -28.29
C ALA A 267 -1.91 -2.10 -28.12
N ILE A 268 -1.30 -3.19 -27.64
CA ILE A 268 0.16 -3.32 -27.53
C ILE A 268 0.84 -3.21 -28.90
N ARG A 269 0.26 -3.81 -29.94
CA ARG A 269 0.79 -3.73 -31.31
C ARG A 269 0.82 -2.31 -31.88
N ARG A 270 -0.17 -1.49 -31.54
CA ARG A 270 -0.32 -0.11 -32.05
C ARG A 270 0.58 0.90 -31.36
N HIS A 271 1.05 0.60 -30.15
CA HIS A 271 1.81 1.54 -29.33
C HIS A 271 3.30 1.13 -29.25
N ARG A 272 4.17 2.10 -28.93
CA ARG A 272 5.61 1.86 -28.80
C ARG A 272 5.96 1.07 -27.55
N THR A 273 5.50 1.56 -26.41
CA THR A 273 5.69 0.90 -25.11
C THR A 273 4.42 1.00 -24.29
N THR A 274 3.83 -0.15 -23.97
CA THR A 274 2.62 -0.25 -23.16
C THR A 274 2.93 -0.75 -21.77
N LEU A 275 2.45 -0.07 -20.73
CA LEU A 275 2.56 -0.51 -19.36
C LEU A 275 1.21 -1.06 -18.89
N LEU A 276 1.16 -2.37 -18.58
CA LEU A 276 -0.06 -3.04 -18.11
C LEU A 276 -0.02 -3.20 -16.60
N PHE A 277 -0.91 -2.50 -15.91
CA PHE A 277 -1.08 -2.64 -14.47
C PHE A 277 -2.15 -3.66 -14.12
N VAL A 278 -1.84 -4.49 -13.14
CA VAL A 278 -2.79 -5.40 -12.49
C VAL A 278 -2.76 -5.20 -10.96
N ASN A 279 -3.76 -5.72 -10.26
CA ASN A 279 -3.90 -5.51 -8.82
C ASN A 279 -3.15 -6.52 -7.96
N THR A 280 -2.82 -7.71 -8.49
CA THR A 280 -2.14 -8.78 -7.73
C THR A 280 -1.00 -9.40 -8.53
N ARG A 281 -0.01 -10.00 -7.81
CA ARG A 281 1.10 -10.73 -8.43
C ARG A 281 0.59 -11.94 -9.23
N SER A 282 -0.44 -12.61 -8.73
CA SER A 282 -1.08 -13.75 -9.41
C SER A 282 -1.69 -13.32 -10.75
N GLN A 283 -2.40 -12.18 -10.77
CA GLN A 283 -2.92 -11.62 -12.03
C GLN A 283 -1.81 -11.24 -13.01
N ALA A 284 -0.67 -10.71 -12.50
CA ALA A 284 0.46 -10.38 -13.35
C ALA A 284 1.04 -11.61 -14.05
N GLU A 285 1.24 -12.69 -13.31
CA GLU A 285 1.73 -13.97 -13.85
C GLU A 285 0.76 -14.55 -14.88
N MET A 286 -0.54 -14.58 -14.57
CA MET A 286 -1.59 -15.07 -15.48
C MET A 286 -1.65 -14.25 -16.76
N LEU A 287 -1.78 -12.93 -16.65
CA LEU A 287 -1.91 -12.05 -17.81
C LEU A 287 -0.66 -12.14 -18.68
N PHE A 288 0.54 -12.17 -18.07
CA PHE A 288 1.78 -12.35 -18.83
C PHE A 288 1.78 -13.66 -19.60
N GLN A 289 1.39 -14.78 -18.97
CA GLN A 289 1.35 -16.09 -19.64
C GLN A 289 0.35 -16.12 -20.78
N GLU A 290 -0.85 -15.58 -20.58
CA GLU A 290 -1.90 -15.54 -21.61
C GLU A 290 -1.49 -14.65 -22.79
N LEU A 291 -0.91 -13.48 -22.53
CA LEU A 291 -0.35 -12.61 -23.58
C LEU A 291 0.79 -13.30 -24.33
N TRP A 292 1.67 -14.01 -23.59
CA TRP A 292 2.76 -14.75 -24.23
C TRP A 292 2.26 -15.87 -25.13
N ARG A 293 1.15 -16.53 -24.78
CA ARG A 293 0.54 -17.59 -25.57
C ARG A 293 -0.01 -17.10 -26.91
N ILE A 294 -0.56 -15.89 -26.96
CA ILE A 294 -1.12 -15.27 -28.17
C ILE A 294 -0.11 -14.38 -28.91
N ASN A 295 1.13 -14.30 -28.47
CA ASN A 295 2.16 -13.42 -29.01
C ASN A 295 2.77 -13.99 -30.30
N GLU A 296 2.00 -14.02 -31.37
CA GLU A 296 2.42 -14.51 -32.71
C GLU A 296 3.51 -13.62 -33.32
N ASP A 297 3.47 -12.31 -33.06
CA ASP A 297 4.44 -11.34 -33.56
C ASP A 297 5.77 -11.33 -32.81
N THR A 298 5.95 -12.21 -31.81
CA THR A 298 7.15 -12.29 -30.97
C THR A 298 7.55 -10.95 -30.32
N LEU A 299 6.56 -10.15 -29.94
CA LEU A 299 6.78 -8.84 -29.30
C LEU A 299 7.53 -9.02 -27.97
N PRO A 300 8.49 -8.14 -27.66
CA PRO A 300 9.23 -8.19 -26.39
C PRO A 300 8.33 -7.74 -25.22
N ILE A 301 7.63 -8.70 -24.62
CA ILE A 301 6.77 -8.50 -23.45
C ILE A 301 7.51 -8.99 -22.21
N ALA A 302 7.49 -8.21 -21.12
CA ALA A 302 8.15 -8.54 -19.86
C ALA A 302 7.17 -8.57 -18.69
N LEU A 303 7.60 -9.23 -17.60
CA LEU A 303 6.88 -9.32 -16.34
C LEU A 303 7.66 -8.62 -15.22
N HIS A 304 6.99 -7.80 -14.39
CA HIS A 304 7.62 -7.07 -13.29
C HIS A 304 6.76 -7.06 -12.03
N HIS A 305 7.17 -7.75 -10.99
CA HIS A 305 6.55 -7.70 -9.65
C HIS A 305 7.54 -8.05 -8.54
N GLY A 306 7.18 -7.74 -7.29
CA GLY A 306 8.07 -7.80 -6.13
C GLY A 306 8.66 -9.18 -5.80
N SER A 307 8.01 -10.30 -6.20
CA SER A 307 8.49 -11.66 -5.94
C SER A 307 9.59 -12.14 -6.90
N LEU A 308 9.78 -11.47 -8.04
CA LEU A 308 10.85 -11.80 -8.98
C LEU A 308 12.23 -11.49 -8.41
N ASP A 309 13.23 -12.23 -8.86
CA ASP A 309 14.64 -11.97 -8.52
C ASP A 309 15.04 -10.52 -8.85
N ALA A 310 15.80 -9.89 -7.94
CA ALA A 310 16.20 -8.50 -8.08
C ALA A 310 17.02 -8.22 -9.36
N GLY A 311 17.83 -9.20 -9.80
CA GLY A 311 18.59 -9.09 -11.04
C GLY A 311 17.70 -9.12 -12.28
N GLN A 312 16.61 -9.93 -12.23
CA GLN A 312 15.62 -9.94 -13.32
C GLN A 312 14.86 -8.62 -13.39
N ARG A 313 14.38 -8.10 -12.25
CA ARG A 313 13.69 -6.81 -12.20
C ARG A 313 14.55 -5.69 -12.79
N ARG A 314 15.82 -5.58 -12.39
CA ARG A 314 16.76 -4.59 -12.94
C ARG A 314 16.94 -4.71 -14.45
N LYS A 315 16.93 -5.94 -15.00
CA LYS A 315 17.03 -6.13 -16.46
C LYS A 315 15.79 -5.59 -17.17
N VAL A 316 14.60 -5.82 -16.61
CA VAL A 316 13.35 -5.27 -17.17
C VAL A 316 13.36 -3.74 -17.08
N GLU A 317 13.76 -3.18 -15.93
CA GLU A 317 13.89 -1.75 -15.71
C GLU A 317 14.89 -1.09 -16.72
N GLN A 318 16.04 -1.71 -16.94
CA GLN A 318 17.02 -1.26 -17.92
C GLN A 318 16.48 -1.36 -19.36
N ALA A 319 15.78 -2.44 -19.70
CA ALA A 319 15.19 -2.63 -21.01
C ALA A 319 14.05 -1.63 -21.28
N MET A 320 13.26 -1.26 -20.25
CA MET A 320 12.28 -0.18 -20.34
C MET A 320 12.96 1.16 -20.62
N ALA A 321 13.93 1.54 -19.78
CA ALA A 321 14.67 2.81 -19.93
C ALA A 321 15.39 2.91 -21.29
N GLY A 322 15.75 1.76 -21.91
CA GLY A 322 16.34 1.67 -23.25
C GLY A 322 15.32 1.54 -24.38
N ASN A 323 14.01 1.68 -24.12
CA ASN A 323 12.91 1.55 -25.10
C ASN A 323 12.96 0.23 -25.91
N SER A 324 13.45 -0.85 -25.31
CA SER A 324 13.60 -2.16 -25.97
C SER A 324 12.45 -3.13 -25.70
N LEU A 325 11.46 -2.73 -24.88
CA LEU A 325 10.27 -3.51 -24.59
C LEU A 325 9.03 -2.92 -25.26
N ARG A 326 8.16 -3.80 -25.73
CA ARG A 326 6.86 -3.43 -26.30
C ARG A 326 5.77 -3.36 -25.24
N ALA A 327 5.85 -4.22 -24.24
CA ALA A 327 4.94 -4.21 -23.12
C ALA A 327 5.57 -4.73 -21.83
N VAL A 328 5.09 -4.22 -20.69
CA VAL A 328 5.45 -4.72 -19.37
C VAL A 328 4.19 -4.94 -18.54
N VAL A 329 3.99 -6.17 -18.07
CA VAL A 329 2.94 -6.50 -17.12
C VAL A 329 3.48 -6.30 -15.72
N ALA A 330 2.87 -5.38 -14.95
CA ALA A 330 3.37 -4.96 -13.65
C ALA A 330 2.27 -4.87 -12.57
N THR A 331 2.71 -5.02 -11.33
CA THR A 331 1.92 -4.66 -10.15
C THR A 331 2.32 -3.26 -9.66
N SER A 332 1.93 -2.89 -8.43
CA SER A 332 2.29 -1.60 -7.81
C SER A 332 3.79 -1.28 -7.72
N THR A 333 4.65 -2.20 -8.13
CA THR A 333 6.11 -1.95 -8.14
C THR A 333 6.54 -0.85 -9.10
N LEU A 334 5.70 -0.53 -10.10
CA LEU A 334 5.93 0.55 -11.06
C LEU A 334 4.95 1.74 -10.89
N ASP A 335 4.13 1.74 -9.83
CA ASP A 335 3.19 2.84 -9.54
C ASP A 335 3.90 4.17 -9.22
N LEU A 336 5.10 4.11 -8.63
CA LEU A 336 5.80 5.30 -8.12
C LEU A 336 6.84 5.85 -9.10
N GLY A 337 7.01 7.13 -9.05
CA GLY A 337 7.71 8.19 -9.78
C GLY A 337 9.05 7.94 -10.47
N ILE A 338 9.35 6.76 -10.96
CA ILE A 338 10.55 6.50 -11.77
C ILE A 338 10.23 6.83 -13.23
N ASP A 339 11.17 7.49 -13.91
CA ASP A 339 11.11 7.71 -15.35
C ASP A 339 11.50 6.43 -16.09
N TRP A 340 10.50 5.79 -16.71
CA TRP A 340 10.65 4.51 -17.40
C TRP A 340 10.89 4.66 -18.91
N GLY A 341 11.20 5.85 -19.40
CA GLY A 341 11.35 6.12 -20.83
C GLY A 341 10.03 6.45 -21.53
N ASP A 342 9.95 6.23 -22.85
CA ASP A 342 8.82 6.62 -23.69
C ASP A 342 7.64 5.64 -23.59
N VAL A 343 6.99 5.56 -22.42
CA VAL A 343 5.71 4.86 -22.27
C VAL A 343 4.61 5.73 -22.87
N ASP A 344 3.92 5.25 -23.90
CA ASP A 344 2.88 5.98 -24.61
C ASP A 344 1.46 5.48 -24.31
N LEU A 345 1.31 4.30 -23.70
CA LEU A 345 0.02 3.77 -23.26
C LEU A 345 0.11 3.11 -21.90
N VAL A 346 -0.87 3.39 -21.03
CA VAL A 346 -1.14 2.62 -19.81
C VAL A 346 -2.42 1.82 -19.97
N ILE A 347 -2.37 0.51 -19.72
CA ILE A 347 -3.56 -0.34 -19.62
C ILE A 347 -3.72 -0.78 -18.17
N HIS A 348 -4.89 -0.56 -17.60
CA HIS A 348 -5.22 -1.03 -16.27
C HIS A 348 -6.19 -2.19 -16.33
N VAL A 349 -5.72 -3.41 -16.04
CA VAL A 349 -6.53 -4.64 -16.08
C VAL A 349 -7.10 -4.93 -14.69
N GLY A 350 -8.42 -4.98 -14.58
CA GLY A 350 -9.20 -4.92 -13.37
C GLY A 350 -9.49 -3.46 -12.96
N ALA A 351 -10.38 -3.25 -12.00
CA ALA A 351 -10.68 -1.90 -11.53
C ALA A 351 -9.53 -1.32 -10.67
N PRO A 352 -9.29 0.00 -10.71
CA PRO A 352 -8.10 0.63 -10.09
C PRO A 352 -8.13 0.68 -8.55
N LYS A 353 -9.29 0.43 -7.93
CA LYS A 353 -9.53 0.42 -6.48
C LYS A 353 -9.38 1.79 -5.79
N GLY A 354 -9.04 2.84 -6.53
CA GLY A 354 -8.90 4.20 -6.02
C GLY A 354 -8.63 5.22 -7.12
N ALA A 355 -9.20 6.42 -7.01
CA ALA A 355 -9.04 7.52 -7.95
C ALA A 355 -7.60 8.04 -7.98
N SER A 356 -7.01 8.27 -6.82
CA SER A 356 -5.62 8.73 -6.69
C SER A 356 -4.63 7.73 -7.28
N ARG A 357 -4.88 6.42 -7.11
CA ARG A 357 -4.05 5.37 -7.72
C ARG A 357 -4.15 5.36 -9.23
N LEU A 358 -5.37 5.50 -9.76
CA LEU A 358 -5.56 5.62 -11.22
C LEU A 358 -4.74 6.79 -11.77
N ALA A 359 -4.85 7.96 -11.17
CA ALA A 359 -4.10 9.15 -11.58
C ALA A 359 -2.57 8.91 -11.55
N GLN A 360 -2.05 8.25 -10.52
CA GLN A 360 -0.63 7.89 -10.42
C GLN A 360 -0.18 6.95 -11.55
N ARG A 361 -0.98 5.92 -11.87
CA ARG A 361 -0.67 4.95 -12.94
C ARG A 361 -0.74 5.59 -14.31
N ILE A 362 -1.78 6.37 -14.58
CA ILE A 362 -1.94 7.10 -15.85
C ILE A 362 -0.77 8.05 -16.08
N GLY A 363 -0.31 8.74 -15.04
CA GLY A 363 0.85 9.63 -15.10
C GLY A 363 2.18 8.94 -15.44
N ARG A 364 2.19 7.61 -15.69
CA ARG A 364 3.36 6.89 -16.24
C ARG A 364 3.43 6.96 -17.78
N ALA A 365 2.31 7.22 -18.43
CA ALA A 365 2.30 7.46 -19.89
C ALA A 365 2.60 8.94 -20.17
N ASN A 366 3.40 9.21 -21.21
CA ASN A 366 3.77 10.56 -21.65
C ASN A 366 4.15 11.46 -20.48
N HIS A 367 5.24 11.13 -19.78
CA HIS A 367 5.70 11.78 -18.53
C HIS A 367 6.05 13.28 -18.71
N ARG A 368 5.21 14.01 -19.48
CA ARG A 368 5.33 15.44 -19.78
C ARG A 368 4.03 16.15 -19.46
N MET A 369 4.12 17.37 -18.90
CA MET A 369 2.92 18.16 -18.59
C MET A 369 2.12 18.60 -19.83
N ASP A 370 2.77 18.73 -20.94
CA ASP A 370 2.20 19.38 -22.14
C ASP A 370 1.55 18.37 -23.11
N GLU A 371 1.72 17.07 -22.85
CA GLU A 371 1.15 15.98 -23.66
C GLU A 371 0.13 15.17 -22.85
N PRO A 372 -1.04 14.80 -23.40
CA PRO A 372 -2.02 13.99 -22.69
C PRO A 372 -1.45 12.58 -22.43
N SER A 373 -1.66 12.06 -21.22
CA SER A 373 -1.43 10.66 -20.93
C SER A 373 -2.58 9.81 -21.47
N HIS A 374 -2.27 8.70 -22.14
CA HIS A 374 -3.28 7.78 -22.68
C HIS A 374 -3.45 6.57 -21.77
N ALA A 375 -4.71 6.25 -21.42
CA ALA A 375 -5.00 5.08 -20.61
C ALA A 375 -6.27 4.33 -21.06
N ILE A 376 -6.22 3.00 -20.95
CA ILE A 376 -7.35 2.11 -21.18
C ILE A 376 -7.64 1.33 -19.88
N LEU A 377 -8.88 1.41 -19.41
CA LEU A 377 -9.37 0.62 -18.28
C LEU A 377 -10.04 -0.65 -18.83
N VAL A 378 -9.63 -1.80 -18.29
CA VAL A 378 -10.16 -3.11 -18.71
C VAL A 378 -10.83 -3.77 -17.51
N PRO A 379 -12.14 -3.60 -17.30
CA PRO A 379 -12.84 -4.21 -16.17
C PRO A 379 -12.85 -5.74 -16.31
N ALA A 380 -12.68 -6.46 -15.21
CA ALA A 380 -12.70 -7.92 -15.21
C ALA A 380 -14.10 -8.52 -15.05
N ASN A 381 -15.06 -7.74 -14.60
CA ASN A 381 -16.46 -8.14 -14.43
C ASN A 381 -17.40 -6.92 -14.46
N ARG A 382 -18.73 -7.17 -14.46
CA ARG A 382 -19.73 -6.11 -14.61
C ARG A 382 -19.73 -5.09 -13.46
N PHE A 383 -19.46 -5.48 -12.21
CA PHE A 383 -19.31 -4.52 -11.12
C PHE A 383 -18.08 -3.62 -11.31
N GLU A 384 -16.98 -4.18 -11.80
CA GLU A 384 -15.77 -3.41 -12.06
C GLU A 384 -15.95 -2.40 -13.19
N VAL A 385 -16.93 -2.56 -14.09
CA VAL A 385 -17.27 -1.53 -15.08
C VAL A 385 -17.73 -0.25 -14.38
N MET A 386 -18.64 -0.35 -13.41
CA MET A 386 -19.11 0.81 -12.65
C MET A 386 -17.97 1.44 -11.83
N GLU A 387 -17.10 0.63 -11.28
CA GLU A 387 -15.92 1.14 -10.55
C GLU A 387 -14.94 1.85 -11.49
N CYS A 388 -14.69 1.32 -12.68
CA CYS A 388 -13.88 1.97 -13.71
C CYS A 388 -14.48 3.30 -14.15
N GLN A 389 -15.82 3.35 -14.35
CA GLN A 389 -16.50 4.60 -14.69
C GLN A 389 -16.41 5.62 -13.56
N ALA A 390 -16.63 5.19 -12.31
CA ALA A 390 -16.47 6.06 -11.15
C ALA A 390 -15.04 6.62 -11.01
N ALA A 391 -14.04 5.80 -11.29
CA ALA A 391 -12.65 6.23 -11.27
C ALA A 391 -12.28 7.19 -12.42
N LEU A 392 -12.86 6.98 -13.59
CA LEU A 392 -12.74 7.86 -14.74
C LEU A 392 -13.37 9.23 -14.46
N ASP A 393 -14.60 9.25 -13.95
CA ASP A 393 -15.32 10.46 -13.55
C ASP A 393 -14.54 11.23 -12.48
N ALA A 394 -14.06 10.53 -11.45
CA ALA A 394 -13.24 11.10 -10.38
C ALA A 394 -11.97 11.79 -10.92
N ASN A 395 -11.31 11.18 -11.90
CA ASN A 395 -10.12 11.77 -12.49
C ASN A 395 -10.42 13.08 -13.24
N TYR A 396 -11.52 13.15 -13.99
CA TYR A 396 -11.91 14.37 -14.70
C TYR A 396 -12.44 15.46 -13.76
N LEU A 397 -13.05 15.09 -12.65
CA LEU A 397 -13.49 16.02 -11.60
C LEU A 397 -12.35 16.47 -10.69
N GLY A 398 -11.16 15.90 -10.81
CA GLY A 398 -10.05 16.14 -9.89
C GLY A 398 -10.30 15.62 -8.47
N ALA A 399 -11.27 14.71 -8.31
CA ALA A 399 -11.61 14.13 -7.01
C ALA A 399 -10.51 13.17 -6.54
N GLN A 400 -10.26 13.19 -5.23
CA GLN A 400 -9.21 12.39 -4.60
C GLN A 400 -9.79 11.55 -3.46
N ASP A 401 -9.17 10.44 -3.20
CA ASP A 401 -9.58 9.46 -2.19
C ASP A 401 -8.44 9.17 -1.18
N THR A 402 -7.81 10.23 -0.69
CA THR A 402 -6.77 10.10 0.33
C THR A 402 -7.38 9.57 1.63
N PRO A 403 -6.89 8.45 2.18
CA PRO A 403 -7.34 7.99 3.50
C PRO A 403 -6.99 9.01 4.58
N PRO A 404 -7.80 9.16 5.63
CA PRO A 404 -7.49 10.02 6.76
C PRO A 404 -6.23 9.56 7.48
N LEU A 405 -5.53 10.50 8.11
CA LEU A 405 -4.41 10.18 8.98
C LEU A 405 -4.89 9.36 10.18
N VAL A 406 -4.06 8.44 10.64
CA VAL A 406 -4.33 7.59 11.79
C VAL A 406 -3.35 7.91 12.93
N GLU A 407 -3.77 7.61 14.15
CA GLU A 407 -2.93 7.72 15.34
C GLU A 407 -1.65 6.88 15.22
N GLY A 408 -0.61 7.31 15.90
CA GLY A 408 0.70 6.69 15.83
C GLY A 408 0.71 5.27 16.39
N ALA A 409 1.24 4.32 15.64
CA ALA A 409 1.30 2.92 16.03
C ALA A 409 2.24 2.71 17.23
N LEU A 410 1.75 2.02 18.26
CA LEU A 410 2.46 1.85 19.54
C LEU A 410 3.68 0.91 19.43
N ASP A 411 3.65 -0.06 18.53
CA ASP A 411 4.79 -0.93 18.22
C ASP A 411 5.94 -0.16 17.57
N VAL A 412 5.62 0.80 16.69
CA VAL A 412 6.59 1.73 16.08
C VAL A 412 7.17 2.67 17.13
N LEU A 413 6.34 3.15 18.06
CA LEU A 413 6.78 3.97 19.17
C LEU A 413 7.77 3.21 20.07
N ALA A 414 7.47 1.95 20.40
CA ALA A 414 8.36 1.10 21.18
C ALA A 414 9.72 0.90 20.49
N GLN A 415 9.71 0.68 19.17
CA GLN A 415 10.93 0.60 18.36
C GLN A 415 11.74 1.90 18.42
N HIS A 416 11.07 3.06 18.34
CA HIS A 416 11.73 4.36 18.41
C HIS A 416 12.38 4.60 19.79
N VAL A 417 11.65 4.34 20.88
CA VAL A 417 12.19 4.46 22.27
C VAL A 417 13.45 3.62 22.44
N LEU A 418 13.43 2.37 21.96
CA LEU A 418 14.61 1.51 21.96
C LEU A 418 15.76 2.10 21.12
N GLY A 419 15.44 2.69 19.96
CA GLY A 419 16.41 3.36 19.09
C GLY A 419 17.09 4.54 19.78
N MET A 420 16.34 5.36 20.51
CA MET A 420 16.88 6.49 21.28
C MET A 420 17.83 6.01 22.39
N ALA A 421 17.48 4.94 23.11
CA ALA A 421 18.36 4.32 24.08
C ALA A 421 19.67 3.77 23.44
N CYS A 422 19.62 3.32 22.19
CA CYS A 422 20.80 2.86 21.46
C CYS A 422 21.72 4.03 21.03
N ALA A 423 21.17 5.21 20.81
CA ALA A 423 21.93 6.41 20.47
C ALA A 423 22.70 6.96 21.70
N ALA A 424 21.99 7.25 22.79
CA ALA A 424 22.54 7.78 24.03
C ALA A 424 21.55 7.56 25.20
N PRO A 425 22.00 7.67 26.46
CA PRO A 425 21.08 7.77 27.59
C PRO A 425 20.12 8.95 27.41
N PHE A 426 18.84 8.77 27.74
CA PHE A 426 17.82 9.80 27.56
C PHE A 426 16.96 10.01 28.81
N ASN A 427 16.44 11.22 28.97
CA ASN A 427 15.42 11.55 29.96
C ASN A 427 14.02 11.27 29.39
N ALA A 428 13.17 10.59 30.16
CA ALA A 428 11.84 10.18 29.71
C ALA A 428 10.92 11.37 29.36
N ASP A 429 10.96 12.47 30.17
CA ASP A 429 10.10 13.62 29.97
C ASP A 429 10.51 14.44 28.74
N LEU A 430 11.82 14.50 28.45
CA LEU A 430 12.33 15.13 27.23
C LEU A 430 11.93 14.34 26.01
N LEU A 431 12.11 13.02 26.06
CA LEU A 431 11.73 12.14 24.93
C LEU A 431 10.21 12.16 24.70
N TYR A 432 9.40 12.18 25.75
CA TYR A 432 7.94 12.30 25.62
C TYR A 432 7.53 13.58 24.89
N ARG A 433 8.11 14.73 25.26
CA ARG A 433 7.86 16.00 24.56
C ARG A 433 8.31 15.97 23.10
N GLU A 434 9.48 15.37 22.84
CA GLU A 434 9.98 15.17 21.47
C GLU A 434 8.99 14.34 20.64
N ILE A 435 8.52 13.21 21.15
CA ILE A 435 7.57 12.31 20.49
C ILE A 435 6.26 13.02 20.17
N ARG A 436 5.70 13.79 21.11
CA ARG A 436 4.47 14.55 20.91
C ARG A 436 4.59 15.67 19.87
N SER A 437 5.78 16.08 19.50
CA SER A 437 6.00 16.99 18.38
C SER A 437 5.79 16.33 17.01
N ALA A 438 5.64 15.01 16.94
CA ALA A 438 5.30 14.27 15.72
C ALA A 438 3.78 14.18 15.57
N ALA A 439 3.23 14.55 14.40
CA ALA A 439 1.79 14.65 14.18
C ALA A 439 0.99 13.39 14.56
N PRO A 440 1.39 12.15 14.21
CA PRO A 440 0.65 10.96 14.62
C PRO A 440 0.64 10.70 16.14
N TYR A 441 1.50 11.36 16.91
CA TYR A 441 1.66 11.18 18.36
C TYR A 441 1.36 12.45 19.16
N ALA A 442 0.77 13.47 18.54
CA ALA A 442 0.49 14.75 19.20
C ALA A 442 -0.39 14.60 20.44
N ASP A 443 -1.38 13.71 20.36
CA ASP A 443 -2.34 13.45 21.44
C ASP A 443 -1.98 12.23 22.30
N LEU A 444 -0.73 11.73 22.18
CA LEU A 444 -0.27 10.56 22.95
C LEU A 444 -0.42 10.81 24.46
N PRO A 445 -1.22 10.00 25.20
CA PRO A 445 -1.33 10.12 26.65
C PRO A 445 -0.02 9.77 27.34
N ARG A 446 0.29 10.46 28.43
CA ARG A 446 1.48 10.20 29.24
C ARG A 446 1.50 8.77 29.77
N GLU A 447 0.38 8.27 30.24
CA GLU A 447 0.25 6.91 30.75
C GLU A 447 0.60 5.87 29.67
N THR A 448 0.14 6.07 28.44
CA THR A 448 0.48 5.18 27.31
C THR A 448 1.97 5.18 27.01
N PHE A 449 2.62 6.35 27.07
CA PHE A 449 4.07 6.45 26.91
C PHE A 449 4.82 5.72 28.04
N ASP A 450 4.37 5.87 29.28
CA ASP A 450 4.98 5.20 30.44
C ASP A 450 4.83 3.67 30.33
N HIS A 451 3.70 3.16 29.84
CA HIS A 451 3.51 1.74 29.55
C HIS A 451 4.45 1.25 28.42
N ILE A 452 4.66 2.05 27.37
CA ILE A 452 5.66 1.74 26.32
C ILE A 452 7.07 1.67 26.93
N LEU A 453 7.41 2.60 27.79
CA LEU A 453 8.73 2.63 28.44
C LEU A 453 8.94 1.40 29.34
N GLU A 454 7.93 1.00 30.12
CA GLU A 454 7.93 -0.21 30.93
C GLU A 454 8.04 -1.46 30.04
N PHE A 455 7.27 -1.51 28.95
CA PHE A 455 7.34 -2.62 27.98
C PHE A 455 8.76 -2.78 27.41
N VAL A 456 9.40 -1.70 26.98
CA VAL A 456 10.77 -1.76 26.44
C VAL A 456 11.78 -2.12 27.54
N ALA A 457 11.52 -1.76 28.79
CA ALA A 457 12.38 -2.06 29.93
C ALA A 457 12.29 -3.50 30.41
N THR A 458 11.11 -4.11 30.38
CA THR A 458 10.86 -5.41 31.04
C THR A 458 10.17 -6.44 30.17
N GLY A 459 9.59 -6.03 29.05
CA GLY A 459 8.70 -6.87 28.23
C GLY A 459 7.25 -6.90 28.73
N GLY A 460 6.90 -6.14 29.76
CA GLY A 460 5.62 -6.18 30.46
C GLY A 460 5.65 -7.06 31.71
N TYR A 461 4.58 -6.98 32.52
CA TYR A 461 4.49 -7.69 33.82
C TYR A 461 4.65 -9.21 33.64
N ALA A 462 3.99 -9.81 32.67
CA ALA A 462 4.02 -11.26 32.45
C ALA A 462 5.39 -11.78 31.99
N LEU A 463 6.22 -10.94 31.39
CA LEU A 463 7.52 -11.32 30.82
C LEU A 463 8.72 -10.84 31.64
N LYS A 464 8.51 -10.04 32.69
CA LYS A 464 9.59 -9.37 33.48
C LYS A 464 10.62 -10.31 34.09
N SER A 465 10.28 -11.58 34.32
CA SER A 465 11.20 -12.59 34.85
C SER A 465 12.25 -13.08 33.83
N TYR A 466 12.09 -12.72 32.58
CA TYR A 466 12.99 -13.16 31.51
C TYR A 466 13.92 -12.01 31.09
N GLU A 467 15.19 -12.07 31.46
CA GLU A 467 16.21 -11.03 31.15
C GLU A 467 16.30 -10.67 29.67
N ARG A 468 15.97 -11.59 28.77
CA ARG A 468 16.01 -11.36 27.30
C ARG A 468 15.07 -10.26 26.82
N PHE A 469 14.03 -9.94 27.60
CA PHE A 469 13.07 -8.89 27.25
C PHE A 469 13.44 -7.54 27.88
N ALA A 470 14.37 -7.50 28.82
CA ALA A 470 14.87 -6.29 29.47
C ALA A 470 15.83 -5.53 28.53
N LYS A 471 15.29 -4.71 27.62
CA LYS A 471 16.07 -4.00 26.60
C LYS A 471 16.73 -2.73 27.11
N ILE A 472 16.05 -1.99 27.97
CA ILE A 472 16.57 -0.75 28.57
C ILE A 472 16.49 -0.81 30.09
N ARG A 473 17.30 0.02 30.76
CA ARG A 473 17.30 0.14 32.21
C ARG A 473 17.42 1.60 32.64
N LYS A 474 16.82 1.94 33.76
CA LYS A 474 16.98 3.23 34.44
C LYS A 474 18.30 3.27 35.19
N THR A 475 19.03 4.35 35.05
CA THR A 475 20.29 4.60 35.74
C THR A 475 20.05 5.37 37.04
N ALA A 476 21.06 5.50 37.89
CA ALA A 476 20.94 6.19 39.20
C ALA A 476 20.63 7.69 39.04
N ASP A 477 21.02 8.30 37.91
CA ASP A 477 20.74 9.71 37.56
C ASP A 477 19.34 9.92 36.96
N GLY A 478 18.52 8.85 36.89
CA GLY A 478 17.17 8.90 36.35
C GLY A 478 17.04 8.79 34.86
N THR A 479 18.15 8.70 34.10
CA THR A 479 18.14 8.51 32.64
C THR A 479 17.92 7.03 32.28
N TRP A 480 17.47 6.79 31.04
CA TRP A 480 17.27 5.46 30.45
C TRP A 480 18.34 5.15 29.43
N ARG A 481 18.89 3.95 29.44
CA ARG A 481 19.86 3.47 28.48
C ARG A 481 19.67 2.00 28.14
N VAL A 482 20.30 1.51 27.07
CA VAL A 482 20.34 0.07 26.76
C VAL A 482 20.92 -0.73 27.93
N SER A 483 20.29 -1.86 28.27
CA SER A 483 20.75 -2.74 29.35
C SER A 483 22.07 -3.44 28.98
N HIS A 484 22.26 -3.79 27.70
CA HIS A 484 23.49 -4.44 27.20
C HIS A 484 23.85 -4.00 25.77
N PRO A 485 25.12 -3.84 25.40
CA PRO A 485 25.55 -3.41 24.05
C PRO A 485 25.04 -4.30 22.89
N ARG A 486 24.81 -5.60 23.13
CA ARG A 486 24.24 -6.53 22.13
C ARG A 486 22.87 -6.10 21.65
N ILE A 487 22.08 -5.40 22.47
CA ILE A 487 20.76 -4.90 22.10
C ILE A 487 20.85 -3.89 20.97
N ALA A 488 21.82 -2.98 21.00
CA ALA A 488 22.04 -2.03 19.91
C ALA A 488 22.46 -2.73 18.61
N GLN A 489 23.15 -3.86 18.68
CA GLN A 489 23.47 -4.67 17.51
C GLN A 489 22.23 -5.38 16.96
N ALA A 490 21.44 -6.00 17.83
CA ALA A 490 20.18 -6.65 17.46
C ALA A 490 19.19 -5.64 16.86
N TYR A 491 19.04 -4.46 17.47
CA TYR A 491 18.21 -3.37 16.97
C TYR A 491 18.57 -3.00 15.52
N ARG A 492 19.86 -2.83 15.20
CA ARG A 492 20.33 -2.47 13.85
C ARG A 492 19.99 -3.50 12.79
N LEU A 493 19.86 -4.78 13.16
CA LEU A 493 19.51 -5.88 12.26
C LEU A 493 18.01 -6.04 12.05
N ASN A 494 17.19 -5.55 13.00
CA ASN A 494 15.75 -5.82 13.03
C ASN A 494 14.88 -4.55 12.91
N ILE A 495 15.47 -3.39 12.64
CA ILE A 495 14.73 -2.15 12.48
C ILE A 495 13.86 -2.14 11.22
N GLY A 496 12.71 -1.50 11.34
CA GLY A 496 11.77 -1.24 10.25
C GLY A 496 10.37 -1.70 10.59
N THR A 497 9.42 -1.30 9.77
CA THR A 497 8.00 -1.58 9.93
C THR A 497 7.46 -2.54 8.88
N ILE A 498 8.30 -3.00 7.95
CA ILE A 498 7.92 -4.00 6.94
C ILE A 498 8.26 -5.37 7.49
N VAL A 499 7.23 -6.13 7.88
CA VAL A 499 7.37 -7.53 8.27
C VAL A 499 7.03 -8.38 7.06
N GLU A 500 8.06 -8.93 6.42
CA GLU A 500 7.88 -9.83 5.29
C GLU A 500 7.23 -11.14 5.75
N ALA A 501 6.27 -11.64 4.95
CA ALA A 501 5.79 -13.01 5.11
C ALA A 501 6.96 -14.01 4.95
N PRO A 502 6.90 -15.20 5.56
CA PRO A 502 7.90 -16.24 5.31
C PRO A 502 7.93 -16.59 3.82
N GLU A 503 9.06 -16.37 3.18
CA GLU A 503 9.27 -16.63 1.76
C GLU A 503 10.46 -17.59 1.56
N LEU A 504 10.32 -18.51 0.59
CA LEU A 504 11.39 -19.39 0.15
C LEU A 504 11.90 -18.99 -1.24
N ASN A 505 13.20 -19.11 -1.47
CA ASN A 505 13.76 -18.90 -2.80
C ASN A 505 13.31 -20.02 -3.74
N VAL A 506 12.78 -19.67 -4.91
CA VAL A 506 12.45 -20.63 -5.96
C VAL A 506 13.71 -20.89 -6.79
N ARG A 507 14.27 -22.10 -6.65
CA ARG A 507 15.46 -22.52 -7.38
C ARG A 507 15.08 -23.45 -8.52
N LEU A 508 15.34 -23.04 -9.75
CA LEU A 508 15.14 -23.84 -10.95
C LEU A 508 16.34 -24.80 -11.13
N THR A 509 16.10 -26.08 -11.05
CA THR A 509 17.11 -27.12 -11.29
C THR A 509 16.93 -27.75 -12.68
N ARG A 510 18.02 -28.32 -13.23
CA ARG A 510 17.91 -29.16 -14.43
C ARG A 510 17.40 -30.54 -14.04
N SER A 511 16.39 -31.05 -14.76
CA SER A 511 15.85 -32.41 -14.58
C SER A 511 16.95 -33.43 -14.81
N GLY A 512 17.33 -34.20 -13.77
CA GLY A 512 18.34 -35.26 -13.87
C GLY A 512 18.54 -35.91 -12.52
N ARG A 513 18.55 -37.28 -12.50
CA ARG A 513 18.78 -38.09 -11.31
C ARG A 513 20.16 -37.78 -10.73
N GLY A 514 20.21 -37.23 -9.53
CA GLY A 514 21.40 -37.07 -8.71
C GLY A 514 21.75 -35.64 -8.37
N LYS A 515 21.98 -35.37 -7.09
CA LYS A 515 22.50 -34.19 -6.41
C LYS A 515 22.31 -32.81 -7.15
N ALA A 516 21.16 -32.21 -6.98
CA ALA A 516 20.85 -30.89 -7.51
C ALA A 516 21.57 -29.79 -6.70
N TYR A 517 22.87 -29.63 -6.90
CA TYR A 517 23.61 -28.41 -6.50
C TYR A 517 23.84 -27.58 -7.77
N GLY A 518 23.28 -26.36 -7.80
CA GLY A 518 23.54 -25.41 -8.86
C GLY A 518 22.36 -25.16 -9.81
N GLY A 519 21.36 -24.42 -9.39
CA GLY A 519 20.28 -23.90 -10.23
C GLY A 519 20.13 -22.40 -10.06
N ARG A 520 19.45 -21.73 -11.02
CA ARG A 520 19.19 -20.29 -10.97
C ARG A 520 18.04 -20.00 -10.00
N VAL A 521 18.19 -18.99 -9.14
CA VAL A 521 17.08 -18.45 -8.36
C VAL A 521 16.21 -17.58 -9.28
N LEU A 522 14.92 -17.86 -9.32
CA LEU A 522 13.94 -17.12 -10.13
C LEU A 522 13.27 -15.98 -9.33
N GLY A 523 13.23 -16.12 -8.01
CA GLY A 523 12.59 -15.17 -7.12
C GLY A 523 12.21 -15.84 -5.80
N LYS A 524 11.18 -15.28 -5.14
CA LYS A 524 10.71 -15.76 -3.84
C LYS A 524 9.22 -16.06 -3.87
N ILE A 525 8.82 -17.13 -3.21
CA ILE A 525 7.44 -17.59 -3.09
C ILE A 525 7.08 -17.75 -1.61
N GLU A 526 5.85 -17.48 -1.24
CA GLU A 526 5.41 -17.60 0.15
C GLU A 526 5.34 -19.06 0.59
N GLU A 527 5.87 -19.34 1.79
CA GLU A 527 5.91 -20.68 2.39
C GLU A 527 4.52 -21.30 2.49
N TYR A 528 3.50 -20.50 2.86
CA TYR A 528 2.11 -20.92 2.96
C TYR A 528 1.56 -21.56 1.67
N PHE A 529 1.89 -21.01 0.50
CA PHE A 529 1.47 -21.60 -0.76
C PHE A 529 2.10 -22.98 -0.98
N LEU A 530 3.38 -23.11 -0.64
CA LEU A 530 4.11 -24.39 -0.80
C LEU A 530 3.62 -25.47 0.16
N GLU A 531 3.07 -25.11 1.32
CA GLU A 531 2.45 -26.07 2.25
C GLU A 531 1.21 -26.75 1.64
N THR A 532 0.57 -26.14 0.65
CA THR A 532 -0.58 -26.70 -0.08
C THR A 532 -0.17 -27.60 -1.25
N MET A 533 1.13 -27.77 -1.52
CA MET A 533 1.66 -28.48 -2.66
C MET A 533 2.29 -29.82 -2.28
N ALA A 534 2.07 -30.81 -3.12
CA ALA A 534 2.80 -32.09 -3.07
C ALA A 534 3.92 -32.10 -4.11
N PRO A 535 5.05 -32.85 -3.87
CA PRO A 535 6.05 -33.06 -4.89
C PRO A 535 5.45 -33.67 -6.17
N GLY A 536 5.71 -33.02 -7.31
CA GLY A 536 5.10 -33.35 -8.60
C GLY A 536 4.03 -32.37 -9.07
N ASP A 537 3.41 -31.64 -8.17
CA ASP A 537 2.47 -30.57 -8.51
C ASP A 537 3.14 -29.47 -9.35
N THR A 538 2.37 -28.83 -10.22
CA THR A 538 2.85 -27.76 -11.08
C THR A 538 2.30 -26.40 -10.64
N PHE A 539 3.12 -25.36 -10.79
CA PHE A 539 2.74 -23.98 -10.45
C PHE A 539 3.36 -22.99 -11.41
N LEU A 540 2.68 -21.85 -11.55
CA LEU A 540 3.11 -20.75 -12.39
C LEU A 540 3.99 -19.79 -11.58
N PHE A 541 5.22 -19.53 -12.05
CA PHE A 541 6.11 -18.56 -11.40
C PHE A 541 7.14 -17.99 -12.37
N ALA A 542 7.36 -16.68 -12.32
CA ALA A 542 8.27 -15.93 -13.20
C ALA A 542 7.97 -16.16 -14.70
N GLY A 543 6.68 -16.24 -15.06
CA GLY A 543 6.21 -16.51 -16.42
C GLY A 543 6.47 -17.94 -16.91
N LYS A 544 6.71 -18.91 -16.00
CA LYS A 544 7.02 -20.31 -16.35
C LYS A 544 6.15 -21.26 -15.57
N VAL A 545 5.75 -22.34 -16.19
CA VAL A 545 5.17 -23.49 -15.51
C VAL A 545 6.30 -24.35 -14.93
N LEU A 546 6.31 -24.49 -13.62
CA LEU A 546 7.32 -25.19 -12.86
C LEU A 546 6.68 -26.39 -12.15
N ARG A 547 7.46 -27.48 -12.00
CA ARG A 547 7.10 -28.63 -11.17
C ARG A 547 7.77 -28.48 -9.80
N PHE A 548 7.00 -28.61 -8.75
CA PHE A 548 7.49 -28.63 -7.37
C PHE A 548 8.15 -29.95 -7.07
N GLU A 549 9.44 -29.95 -6.72
CA GLU A 549 10.22 -31.14 -6.39
C GLU A 549 10.37 -31.33 -4.88
N GLY A 550 10.14 -30.30 -4.09
CA GLY A 550 10.22 -30.28 -2.63
C GLY A 550 10.93 -29.06 -2.06
N ILE A 551 11.02 -29.01 -0.74
CA ILE A 551 11.73 -27.95 0.01
C ILE A 551 13.05 -28.53 0.54
N ARG A 552 14.18 -27.86 0.30
CA ARG A 552 15.49 -28.16 0.87
C ARG A 552 16.23 -26.90 1.29
N ASP A 553 16.85 -26.94 2.46
CA ASP A 553 17.68 -25.83 2.98
C ASP A 553 17.02 -24.44 2.84
N ASN A 554 15.71 -24.36 3.15
CA ASN A 554 14.91 -23.12 3.03
C ASN A 554 14.74 -22.61 1.58
N GLU A 555 14.83 -23.49 0.59
CA GLU A 555 14.59 -23.21 -0.83
C GLU A 555 13.52 -24.16 -1.40
N CYS A 556 12.64 -23.60 -2.24
CA CYS A 556 11.72 -24.35 -3.08
C CYS A 556 12.49 -24.86 -4.29
N ILE A 557 12.69 -26.15 -4.39
CA ILE A 557 13.33 -26.79 -5.54
C ILE A 557 12.27 -27.06 -6.60
N ALA A 558 12.49 -26.54 -7.80
CA ALA A 558 11.56 -26.70 -8.91
C ALA A 558 12.28 -27.08 -10.21
N SER A 559 11.59 -27.79 -11.08
CA SER A 559 12.02 -28.11 -12.44
C SER A 559 11.07 -27.53 -13.48
N ASN A 560 11.47 -27.45 -14.74
CA ASN A 560 10.62 -26.93 -15.82
C ASN A 560 9.54 -27.97 -16.18
N ALA A 561 8.29 -27.54 -16.32
CA ALA A 561 7.13 -28.40 -16.60
C ALA A 561 6.22 -27.83 -17.70
N ALA A 562 6.81 -27.26 -18.74
CA ALA A 562 6.06 -26.67 -19.86
C ALA A 562 4.96 -27.60 -20.41
N GLY A 563 3.78 -27.06 -20.70
CA GLY A 563 2.65 -27.79 -21.29
C GLY A 563 1.73 -28.52 -20.30
N GLN A 564 1.89 -28.27 -18.96
CA GLN A 564 1.00 -28.83 -17.93
C GLN A 564 0.15 -27.71 -17.31
N ASP A 565 -1.03 -28.06 -16.80
CA ASP A 565 -1.83 -27.14 -15.99
C ASP A 565 -1.09 -26.79 -14.70
N ALA A 566 -1.17 -25.54 -14.27
CA ALA A 566 -0.37 -25.03 -13.18
C ALA A 566 -1.23 -24.34 -12.14
N LYS A 567 -1.02 -24.69 -10.87
CA LYS A 567 -1.58 -23.92 -9.74
C LYS A 567 -1.01 -22.51 -9.74
N ILE A 568 -1.85 -21.52 -9.46
CA ILE A 568 -1.43 -20.13 -9.40
C ILE A 568 -1.09 -19.78 -7.95
N PRO A 569 0.14 -19.28 -7.68
CA PRO A 569 0.51 -18.89 -6.34
C PRO A 569 -0.44 -17.85 -5.76
N VAL A 570 -0.95 -18.11 -4.57
CA VAL A 570 -1.68 -17.14 -3.76
C VAL A 570 -0.68 -16.44 -2.86
N TYR A 571 -0.65 -15.12 -2.92
CA TYR A 571 0.21 -14.29 -2.11
C TYR A 571 -0.59 -13.62 -1.00
N ALA A 572 -0.10 -13.67 0.24
CA ALA A 572 -0.72 -13.04 1.40
C ALA A 572 -0.61 -11.49 1.39
N GLY A 573 0.08 -10.93 0.41
CA GLY A 573 0.13 -9.48 0.17
C GLY A 573 -1.27 -8.95 -0.09
N GLY A 574 -1.66 -7.92 0.68
CA GLY A 574 -3.01 -7.36 0.66
C GLY A 574 -3.47 -6.99 -0.75
N ARG A 575 -4.68 -7.38 -1.09
CA ARG A 575 -5.41 -6.76 -2.21
C ARG A 575 -5.67 -5.32 -1.82
N PHE A 576 -5.50 -4.40 -2.74
CA PHE A 576 -5.88 -3.02 -2.50
C PHE A 576 -7.39 -2.93 -2.22
N PRO A 577 -7.80 -2.33 -1.11
CA PRO A 577 -9.22 -2.16 -0.84
C PRO A 577 -9.83 -1.16 -1.84
N LEU A 578 -11.08 -1.38 -2.18
CA LEU A 578 -11.92 -0.38 -2.85
C LEU A 578 -11.98 0.89 -2.00
N SER A 579 -11.64 2.06 -2.54
CA SER A 579 -11.66 3.30 -1.78
C SER A 579 -13.09 3.70 -1.38
N THR A 580 -13.22 4.41 -0.26
CA THR A 580 -14.52 4.88 0.24
C THR A 580 -15.19 5.83 -0.76
N TYR A 581 -14.41 6.67 -1.43
CA TYR A 581 -14.91 7.57 -2.47
C TYR A 581 -15.52 6.79 -3.65
N LEU A 582 -14.76 5.86 -4.26
CA LEU A 582 -15.26 5.06 -5.39
C LEU A 582 -16.45 4.20 -4.99
N ALA A 583 -16.46 3.65 -3.78
CA ALA A 583 -17.60 2.91 -3.24
C ALA A 583 -18.86 3.78 -3.17
N GLY A 584 -18.72 5.02 -2.74
CA GLY A 584 -19.82 6.01 -2.72
C GLY A 584 -20.33 6.33 -4.12
N GLU A 585 -19.42 6.55 -5.08
CA GLU A 585 -19.77 6.83 -6.48
C GLU A 585 -20.45 5.64 -7.17
N VAL A 586 -20.00 4.42 -6.92
CA VAL A 586 -20.66 3.20 -7.44
C VAL A 586 -22.08 3.08 -6.87
N ARG A 587 -22.29 3.34 -5.57
CA ARG A 587 -23.65 3.38 -4.99
C ARG A 587 -24.52 4.47 -5.61
N ALA A 588 -23.96 5.67 -5.81
CA ALA A 588 -24.68 6.78 -6.43
C ALA A 588 -25.05 6.46 -7.88
N MET A 589 -24.13 5.88 -8.66
CA MET A 589 -24.38 5.45 -10.03
C MET A 589 -25.44 4.36 -10.12
N LEU A 590 -25.40 3.37 -9.22
CA LEU A 590 -26.40 2.30 -9.16
C LEU A 590 -27.82 2.85 -8.88
N ALA A 591 -27.89 3.89 -8.03
CA ALA A 591 -29.15 4.50 -7.61
C ALA A 591 -29.75 5.47 -8.66
N ASP A 592 -28.98 5.91 -9.63
CA ASP A 592 -29.35 6.94 -10.60
C ASP A 592 -29.33 6.40 -12.05
N PRO A 593 -30.48 6.03 -12.62
CA PRO A 593 -30.56 5.52 -13.99
C PRO A 593 -30.02 6.48 -15.08
N GLU A 594 -30.02 7.80 -14.84
CA GLU A 594 -29.51 8.76 -15.83
C GLU A 594 -27.98 8.63 -16.03
N ARG A 595 -27.29 8.08 -15.04
CA ARG A 595 -25.84 7.81 -15.14
C ARG A 595 -25.50 6.52 -15.90
N TRP A 596 -26.48 5.68 -16.21
CA TRP A 596 -26.22 4.39 -16.89
C TRP A 596 -25.92 4.55 -18.39
N ASP A 597 -26.32 5.66 -18.99
CA ASP A 597 -26.01 5.95 -20.41
C ASP A 597 -24.51 5.99 -20.73
N ALA A 598 -23.67 6.21 -19.70
CA ALA A 598 -22.22 6.15 -19.81
C ALA A 598 -21.65 4.71 -19.74
N LEU A 599 -22.46 3.73 -19.34
CA LEU A 599 -22.05 2.34 -19.18
C LEU A 599 -22.23 1.56 -20.48
N PRO A 600 -21.45 0.48 -20.70
CA PRO A 600 -21.67 -0.44 -21.82
C PRO A 600 -23.08 -1.05 -21.77
N ASP A 601 -23.67 -1.29 -22.96
CA ASP A 601 -25.04 -1.82 -23.12
C ASP A 601 -25.32 -3.04 -22.26
N GLN A 602 -24.37 -3.97 -22.14
CA GLN A 602 -24.48 -5.18 -21.33
C GLN A 602 -24.68 -4.89 -19.82
N VAL A 603 -24.10 -3.80 -19.32
CA VAL A 603 -24.23 -3.40 -17.91
C VAL A 603 -25.53 -2.64 -17.71
N HIS A 604 -25.88 -1.76 -18.64
CA HIS A 604 -27.14 -1.05 -18.65
C HIS A 604 -28.33 -2.06 -18.65
N GLU A 605 -28.31 -3.05 -19.56
CA GLU A 605 -29.32 -4.10 -19.62
C GLU A 605 -29.39 -4.90 -18.32
N TRP A 606 -28.25 -5.25 -17.72
CA TRP A 606 -28.18 -5.97 -16.46
C TRP A 606 -28.88 -5.21 -15.33
N LEU A 607 -28.66 -3.91 -15.22
CA LEU A 607 -29.30 -3.06 -14.20
C LEU A 607 -30.82 -2.89 -14.46
N GLU A 608 -31.23 -2.79 -15.73
CA GLU A 608 -32.64 -2.75 -16.10
C GLU A 608 -33.36 -4.05 -15.76
N ILE A 609 -32.73 -5.21 -15.97
CA ILE A 609 -33.30 -6.50 -15.58
C ILE A 609 -33.39 -6.59 -14.06
N GLN A 610 -32.38 -6.12 -13.33
CA GLN A 610 -32.44 -6.06 -11.86
C GLN A 610 -33.64 -5.22 -11.38
N ARG A 611 -33.84 -4.04 -11.95
CA ARG A 611 -34.94 -3.14 -11.60
C ARG A 611 -36.30 -3.79 -11.84
N ARG A 612 -36.41 -4.64 -12.87
CA ARG A 612 -37.69 -5.37 -13.19
C ARG A 612 -37.87 -6.60 -12.31
N LYS A 613 -36.84 -7.35 -11.98
CA LYS A 613 -36.91 -8.60 -11.21
C LYS A 613 -36.86 -8.40 -9.69
N SER A 614 -36.27 -7.29 -9.24
CA SER A 614 -36.16 -6.94 -7.83
C SER A 614 -36.26 -5.43 -7.64
N VAL A 615 -35.28 -4.83 -7.00
CA VAL A 615 -35.14 -3.37 -6.85
C VAL A 615 -33.68 -2.99 -6.94
N LEU A 616 -33.45 -1.68 -7.12
CA LEU A 616 -32.13 -1.06 -6.91
C LEU A 616 -32.18 -0.21 -5.64
N PRO A 617 -31.14 -0.27 -4.77
CA PRO A 617 -31.12 0.54 -3.56
C PRO A 617 -30.81 2.01 -3.90
N LYS A 618 -31.34 2.94 -3.12
CA LYS A 618 -30.85 4.32 -3.12
C LYS A 618 -29.44 4.38 -2.53
N ALA A 619 -28.71 5.43 -2.80
CA ALA A 619 -27.28 5.57 -2.39
C ALA A 619 -27.04 5.39 -0.87
N GLY A 620 -28.02 5.73 -0.02
CA GLY A 620 -27.94 5.56 1.44
C GLY A 620 -28.55 4.28 1.99
N GLU A 621 -29.22 3.46 1.15
CA GLU A 621 -29.91 2.24 1.54
C GLU A 621 -29.01 1.01 1.45
N LEU A 622 -29.35 -0.03 2.23
CA LEU A 622 -28.81 -1.38 2.09
C LEU A 622 -29.89 -2.28 1.49
N LEU A 623 -29.66 -2.79 0.29
CA LEU A 623 -30.50 -3.86 -0.26
C LEU A 623 -30.05 -5.20 0.32
N VAL A 624 -31.04 -5.97 0.83
CA VAL A 624 -30.85 -7.36 1.27
C VAL A 624 -31.86 -8.22 0.51
N GLU A 625 -31.36 -9.15 -0.27
CA GLU A 625 -32.20 -10.12 -1.02
C GLU A 625 -32.10 -11.49 -0.39
N THR A 626 -33.21 -12.20 -0.30
CA THR A 626 -33.27 -13.59 0.16
C THR A 626 -33.99 -14.46 -0.85
N PHE A 627 -33.47 -15.65 -1.12
CA PHE A 627 -34.03 -16.60 -2.06
C PHE A 627 -33.63 -18.05 -1.73
N PRO A 628 -34.48 -19.04 -2.05
CA PRO A 628 -34.16 -20.44 -1.95
C PRO A 628 -33.38 -20.91 -3.20
N ARG A 629 -32.46 -21.86 -3.02
CA ARG A 629 -31.84 -22.62 -4.13
C ARG A 629 -31.43 -24.01 -3.67
N GLY A 630 -32.01 -25.05 -4.27
CA GLY A 630 -31.87 -26.43 -3.83
C GLY A 630 -32.36 -26.60 -2.39
N SER A 631 -31.55 -27.16 -1.52
CA SER A 631 -31.85 -27.37 -0.10
C SER A 631 -31.37 -26.23 0.81
N ARG A 632 -30.96 -25.10 0.26
CA ARG A 632 -30.37 -23.99 1.00
C ARG A 632 -31.12 -22.69 0.76
N TYR A 633 -30.99 -21.77 1.70
CA TYR A 633 -31.52 -20.42 1.64
C TYR A 633 -30.38 -19.43 1.67
N TYR A 634 -30.40 -18.46 0.79
CA TYR A 634 -29.39 -17.47 0.58
C TYR A 634 -29.87 -16.10 1.00
N MET A 635 -28.97 -15.32 1.58
CA MET A 635 -29.11 -13.89 1.84
C MET A 635 -27.94 -13.19 1.16
N VAL A 636 -28.22 -12.24 0.28
CA VAL A 636 -27.22 -11.39 -0.34
C VAL A 636 -27.48 -9.94 0.05
N ALA A 637 -26.48 -9.28 0.60
CA ALA A 637 -26.52 -7.87 0.92
C ALA A 637 -25.49 -7.11 0.07
N TYR A 638 -25.78 -5.85 -0.26
CA TYR A 638 -24.99 -5.02 -1.16
C TYR A 638 -24.51 -3.73 -0.46
N PRO A 639 -23.55 -3.80 0.49
CA PRO A 639 -23.08 -2.63 1.21
C PRO A 639 -22.13 -1.75 0.37
N PHE A 640 -21.40 -2.32 -0.58
CA PHE A 640 -20.37 -1.65 -1.40
C PHE A 640 -19.26 -1.01 -0.56
N GLU A 641 -18.79 -1.68 0.49
CA GLU A 641 -17.76 -1.11 1.39
C GLU A 641 -16.39 -1.82 1.29
N GLY A 642 -16.23 -2.62 0.25
CA GLY A 642 -14.99 -3.34 0.02
C GLY A 642 -14.88 -4.65 0.80
N ARG A 643 -14.05 -5.53 0.28
CA ARG A 643 -13.96 -6.93 0.72
C ARG A 643 -13.59 -7.08 2.20
N LEU A 644 -12.70 -6.24 2.74
CA LEU A 644 -12.24 -6.38 4.14
C LEU A 644 -13.38 -6.10 5.13
N ALA A 645 -14.08 -4.98 4.96
CA ALA A 645 -15.26 -4.67 5.76
C ALA A 645 -16.34 -5.74 5.63
N HIS A 646 -16.57 -6.25 4.40
CA HIS A 646 -17.55 -7.33 4.16
C HIS A 646 -17.12 -8.67 4.77
N GLN A 647 -15.84 -8.99 4.83
CA GLN A 647 -15.34 -10.19 5.53
C GLN A 647 -15.62 -10.11 7.03
N THR A 648 -15.32 -8.96 7.65
CA THR A 648 -15.64 -8.73 9.06
C THR A 648 -17.15 -8.80 9.30
N LEU A 649 -17.95 -8.14 8.46
CA LEU A 649 -19.41 -8.21 8.51
C LEU A 649 -19.91 -9.65 8.39
N GLY A 650 -19.38 -10.45 7.46
CA GLY A 650 -19.76 -11.83 7.25
C GLY A 650 -19.54 -12.72 8.48
N MET A 651 -18.40 -12.55 9.14
CA MET A 651 -18.11 -13.27 10.38
C MET A 651 -19.08 -12.90 11.50
N LEU A 652 -19.36 -11.61 11.67
CA LEU A 652 -20.32 -11.13 12.68
C LEU A 652 -21.76 -11.57 12.38
N LEU A 653 -22.19 -11.46 11.12
CA LEU A 653 -23.50 -11.94 10.68
C LEU A 653 -23.67 -13.44 10.90
N THR A 654 -22.68 -14.24 10.54
CA THR A 654 -22.72 -15.70 10.74
C THR A 654 -22.94 -16.03 12.22
N ARG A 655 -22.23 -15.35 13.13
CA ARG A 655 -22.37 -15.53 14.58
C ARG A 655 -23.76 -15.14 15.09
N ARG A 656 -24.32 -14.02 14.62
CA ARG A 656 -25.71 -13.63 14.95
C ARG A 656 -26.73 -14.62 14.41
N LEU A 657 -26.55 -15.10 13.19
CA LEU A 657 -27.41 -16.13 12.59
C LEU A 657 -27.33 -17.47 13.34
N GLU A 658 -26.16 -17.85 13.85
CA GLU A 658 -26.01 -19.02 14.72
C GLU A 658 -26.81 -18.87 16.03
N ARG A 659 -26.68 -17.75 16.71
CA ARG A 659 -27.46 -17.42 17.92
C ARG A 659 -28.98 -17.45 17.64
N ALA A 660 -29.39 -16.95 16.48
CA ALA A 660 -30.77 -17.02 16.02
C ALA A 660 -31.18 -18.41 15.53
N LYS A 661 -30.33 -19.43 15.66
CA LYS A 661 -30.55 -20.81 15.20
C LYS A 661 -30.90 -20.94 13.71
N ALA A 662 -30.44 -20.00 12.89
CA ALA A 662 -30.65 -20.01 11.44
C ALA A 662 -29.81 -21.09 10.74
N ARG A 663 -28.80 -21.70 11.41
CA ARG A 663 -27.88 -22.73 10.90
C ARG A 663 -27.13 -22.25 9.64
N PRO A 664 -26.33 -21.17 9.74
CA PRO A 664 -25.52 -20.72 8.63
C PRO A 664 -24.47 -21.79 8.26
N LEU A 665 -24.20 -21.93 6.99
CA LEU A 665 -23.22 -22.89 6.45
C LEU A 665 -21.93 -22.20 6.02
N GLY A 666 -21.99 -20.89 5.69
CA GLY A 666 -20.84 -20.11 5.27
C GLY A 666 -21.24 -18.75 4.67
N PHE A 667 -20.23 -18.00 4.27
CA PHE A 667 -20.42 -16.73 3.57
C PHE A 667 -19.29 -16.49 2.56
N VAL A 668 -19.58 -15.66 1.56
CA VAL A 668 -18.61 -15.13 0.58
C VAL A 668 -18.70 -13.61 0.59
N ALA A 669 -17.57 -12.94 0.59
CA ALA A 669 -17.46 -11.50 0.55
C ALA A 669 -16.69 -11.03 -0.69
N THR A 670 -17.29 -10.11 -1.45
CA THR A 670 -16.67 -9.38 -2.56
C THR A 670 -16.41 -7.92 -2.17
N ASP A 671 -15.90 -7.10 -3.08
CA ASP A 671 -15.80 -5.64 -2.83
C ASP A 671 -17.17 -4.96 -2.80
N TYR A 672 -18.21 -5.57 -3.39
CA TYR A 672 -19.52 -4.96 -3.64
C TYR A 672 -20.64 -5.56 -2.81
N SER A 673 -20.55 -6.84 -2.51
CA SER A 673 -21.61 -7.61 -1.89
C SER A 673 -21.10 -8.68 -0.94
N ILE A 674 -22.00 -9.15 -0.08
CA ILE A 674 -21.79 -10.30 0.79
C ILE A 674 -22.94 -11.28 0.63
N GLY A 675 -22.63 -12.56 0.41
CA GLY A 675 -23.58 -13.66 0.36
C GLY A 675 -23.42 -14.58 1.56
N VAL A 676 -24.50 -14.87 2.27
CA VAL A 676 -24.55 -15.85 3.38
C VAL A 676 -25.56 -16.92 3.01
N TRP A 677 -25.29 -18.19 3.29
CA TRP A 677 -26.25 -19.26 3.06
C TRP A 677 -26.48 -20.11 4.32
N ALA A 678 -27.69 -20.55 4.49
CA ALA A 678 -28.17 -21.26 5.69
C ALA A 678 -29.13 -22.41 5.34
N LEU A 679 -29.39 -23.27 6.33
CA LEU A 679 -30.36 -24.35 6.20
C LEU A 679 -31.81 -23.91 6.51
N ARG A 680 -31.99 -22.79 7.23
CA ARG A 680 -33.34 -22.22 7.50
C ARG A 680 -33.66 -21.10 6.54
N ASP A 681 -34.93 -20.92 6.26
CA ASP A 681 -35.42 -19.82 5.43
C ASP A 681 -35.25 -18.47 6.13
N LEU A 682 -34.17 -17.79 5.78
CA LEU A 682 -33.84 -16.46 6.31
C LEU A 682 -34.90 -15.44 5.95
N GLY A 683 -35.46 -15.52 4.74
CA GLY A 683 -36.54 -14.63 4.29
C GLY A 683 -37.81 -14.78 5.13
N ALA A 684 -38.17 -16.00 5.49
CA ALA A 684 -39.31 -16.25 6.39
C ALA A 684 -39.03 -15.72 7.80
N MET A 685 -37.80 -15.92 8.34
CA MET A 685 -37.44 -15.41 9.66
C MET A 685 -37.48 -13.87 9.72
N PHE A 686 -37.09 -13.19 8.65
CA PHE A 686 -37.18 -11.72 8.57
C PHE A 686 -38.65 -11.25 8.47
N ARG A 687 -39.45 -11.88 7.65
CA ARG A 687 -40.89 -11.51 7.49
C ARG A 687 -41.74 -11.79 8.74
N SER A 688 -41.42 -12.86 9.47
CA SER A 688 -42.14 -13.22 10.70
C SER A 688 -41.75 -12.36 11.91
N GLY A 689 -40.64 -11.62 11.81
CA GLY A 689 -40.08 -10.89 12.93
C GLY A 689 -39.29 -11.79 13.92
N GLU A 690 -39.10 -13.08 13.63
CA GLU A 690 -38.26 -13.97 14.43
C GLU A 690 -36.81 -13.47 14.48
N LEU A 691 -36.36 -12.88 13.38
CA LEU A 691 -35.07 -12.20 13.29
C LEU A 691 -35.25 -10.85 12.58
N PRO A 692 -35.40 -9.74 13.31
CA PRO A 692 -35.46 -8.43 12.68
C PRO A 692 -34.17 -8.04 11.98
N LEU A 693 -34.27 -7.60 10.73
CA LEU A 693 -33.08 -7.17 9.97
C LEU A 693 -32.31 -6.02 10.64
N GLY A 694 -33.02 -5.09 11.28
CA GLY A 694 -32.39 -4.00 12.05
C GLY A 694 -31.49 -4.52 13.17
N ALA A 695 -31.91 -5.59 13.88
CA ALA A 695 -31.09 -6.21 14.91
C ALA A 695 -29.93 -7.02 14.34
N LEU A 696 -30.08 -7.61 13.13
CA LEU A 696 -29.01 -8.34 12.47
C LEU A 696 -27.86 -7.41 12.03
N PHE A 697 -28.18 -6.19 11.61
CA PHE A 697 -27.22 -5.16 11.15
C PHE A 697 -27.09 -4.00 12.13
N ASP A 698 -27.27 -4.22 13.42
CA ASP A 698 -27.11 -3.17 14.43
C ASP A 698 -25.63 -2.89 14.73
N GLU A 699 -25.32 -1.63 15.03
CA GLU A 699 -23.98 -1.16 15.37
C GLU A 699 -23.36 -1.87 16.58
N ASP A 700 -24.20 -2.42 17.48
CA ASP A 700 -23.78 -3.16 18.68
C ASP A 700 -22.95 -4.42 18.34
N MET A 701 -23.02 -4.91 17.07
CA MET A 701 -22.12 -5.99 16.62
C MET A 701 -20.64 -5.65 16.72
N LEU A 702 -20.29 -4.37 16.72
CA LEU A 702 -18.91 -3.89 16.84
C LEU A 702 -18.40 -3.87 18.30
N GLY A 703 -19.28 -4.13 19.27
CA GLY A 703 -18.95 -4.34 20.67
C GLY A 703 -18.71 -5.81 21.00
N ASP A 704 -19.62 -6.39 21.80
CA ASP A 704 -19.49 -7.75 22.35
C ASP A 704 -19.31 -8.85 21.29
N ASP A 705 -19.97 -8.75 20.14
CA ASP A 705 -19.85 -9.75 19.07
C ASP A 705 -18.47 -9.76 18.45
N LEU A 706 -17.91 -8.58 18.19
CA LEU A 706 -16.57 -8.43 17.65
C LEU A 706 -15.51 -8.87 18.66
N GLU A 707 -15.62 -8.45 19.93
CA GLU A 707 -14.68 -8.84 20.97
C GLU A 707 -14.66 -10.35 21.17
N ALA A 708 -15.85 -10.96 21.31
CA ALA A 708 -15.95 -12.40 21.47
C ALA A 708 -15.43 -13.17 20.25
N TRP A 709 -15.60 -12.63 19.03
CA TRP A 709 -15.04 -13.25 17.83
C TRP A 709 -13.51 -13.09 17.77
N LEU A 710 -12.98 -11.93 18.11
CA LEU A 710 -11.53 -11.68 18.15
C LEU A 710 -10.84 -12.61 19.14
N ASP A 711 -11.47 -12.90 20.27
CA ASP A 711 -10.93 -13.80 21.29
C ASP A 711 -10.82 -15.25 20.81
N GLU A 712 -11.69 -15.71 19.93
CA GLU A 712 -11.67 -17.06 19.36
C GLU A 712 -10.79 -17.16 18.11
N SER A 713 -10.45 -16.03 17.48
CA SER A 713 -9.83 -15.97 16.16
C SER A 713 -8.29 -16.03 16.21
N TYR A 714 -7.69 -16.84 15.31
CA TYR A 714 -6.24 -16.83 15.04
C TYR A 714 -5.76 -15.56 14.32
N LEU A 715 -6.67 -14.69 13.92
CA LEU A 715 -6.36 -13.50 13.13
C LEU A 715 -5.48 -12.53 13.91
N LEU A 716 -5.78 -12.31 15.18
CA LEU A 716 -4.98 -11.46 16.06
C LEU A 716 -3.57 -12.00 16.28
N LYS A 717 -3.35 -13.33 16.30
CA LYS A 717 -2.00 -13.90 16.41
C LYS A 717 -1.10 -13.47 15.26
N ARG A 718 -1.64 -13.40 14.05
CA ARG A 718 -0.89 -12.91 12.87
C ARG A 718 -0.53 -11.43 13.01
N THR A 719 -1.48 -10.59 13.40
CA THR A 719 -1.23 -9.16 13.62
C THR A 719 -0.27 -8.94 14.78
N PHE A 720 -0.43 -9.67 15.88
CA PHE A 720 0.48 -9.64 17.03
C PHE A 720 1.92 -9.99 16.63
N ARG A 721 2.11 -10.97 15.75
CA ARG A 721 3.44 -11.33 15.23
C ARG A 721 4.11 -10.13 14.58
N ASN A 722 3.39 -9.37 13.76
CA ASN A 722 3.91 -8.16 13.13
C ASN A 722 4.29 -7.12 14.18
N CYS A 723 3.40 -6.83 15.14
CA CYS A 723 3.66 -5.87 16.22
C CYS A 723 4.85 -6.31 17.09
N ALA A 724 4.97 -7.61 17.41
CA ALA A 724 6.06 -8.17 18.20
C ALA A 724 7.43 -8.06 17.51
N VAL A 725 7.45 -8.21 16.20
CA VAL A 725 8.68 -8.03 15.39
C VAL A 725 9.04 -6.54 15.29
N ILE A 726 8.06 -5.68 14.97
CA ILE A 726 8.29 -4.22 14.82
C ILE A 726 8.77 -3.62 16.14
N SER A 727 8.13 -3.95 17.25
CA SER A 727 8.51 -3.43 18.58
C SER A 727 9.85 -3.96 19.10
N GLY A 728 10.43 -4.97 18.42
CA GLY A 728 11.66 -5.62 18.84
C GLY A 728 11.49 -6.63 19.98
N LEU A 729 10.26 -7.02 20.34
CA LEU A 729 10.03 -8.10 21.30
C LEU A 729 10.59 -9.42 20.77
N ILE A 730 10.39 -9.68 19.49
CA ILE A 730 10.93 -10.84 18.76
C ILE A 730 11.95 -10.37 17.72
N GLU A 731 13.17 -10.83 17.86
CA GLU A 731 14.26 -10.59 16.93
C GLU A 731 14.28 -11.70 15.86
N ARG A 732 14.16 -11.31 14.59
CA ARG A 732 14.25 -12.23 13.45
C ARG A 732 15.68 -12.54 13.07
N ARG A 733 16.55 -11.52 13.12
CA ARG A 733 17.94 -11.57 12.67
C ARG A 733 18.90 -11.44 13.83
N HIS A 734 19.84 -12.35 13.90
CA HIS A 734 20.98 -12.34 14.80
C HIS A 734 22.27 -12.33 13.96
N PRO A 735 23.43 -11.94 14.52
CA PRO A 735 24.68 -12.02 13.80
C PRO A 735 24.95 -13.45 13.29
N GLY A 736 24.98 -13.62 11.95
CA GLY A 736 25.19 -14.90 11.30
C GLY A 736 24.02 -15.87 11.27
N GLN A 737 22.85 -15.51 11.80
CA GLN A 737 21.66 -16.37 11.83
C GLN A 737 20.38 -15.58 11.58
N GLU A 738 19.46 -16.15 10.81
CA GLU A 738 18.09 -15.66 10.65
C GLU A 738 17.11 -16.76 11.08
N LYS A 739 16.14 -16.39 11.91
CA LYS A 739 15.09 -17.33 12.33
C LYS A 739 14.16 -17.61 11.15
N THR A 740 13.78 -18.87 11.00
CA THR A 740 12.77 -19.26 10.01
C THR A 740 11.40 -18.70 10.39
N GLY A 741 10.51 -18.56 9.40
CA GLY A 741 9.14 -18.12 9.63
C GLY A 741 8.44 -18.96 10.71
N ARG A 742 8.60 -20.27 10.68
CA ARG A 742 8.03 -21.19 11.66
C ARG A 742 8.54 -20.95 13.08
N GLN A 743 9.85 -20.68 13.27
CA GLN A 743 10.42 -20.36 14.59
C GLN A 743 9.87 -19.04 15.14
N VAL A 744 9.69 -18.04 14.28
CA VAL A 744 9.06 -16.75 14.67
C VAL A 744 7.61 -16.97 15.04
N THR A 745 6.85 -17.75 14.25
CA THR A 745 5.44 -18.06 14.50
C THR A 745 5.25 -18.74 15.86
N VAL A 746 5.94 -19.85 16.11
CA VAL A 746 5.82 -20.58 17.38
C VAL A 746 6.17 -19.70 18.59
N SER A 747 7.24 -18.92 18.49
CA SER A 747 7.66 -18.03 19.57
C SER A 747 6.64 -16.91 19.83
N THR A 748 6.06 -16.32 18.80
CA THR A 748 5.08 -15.24 18.94
C THR A 748 3.73 -15.72 19.43
N ASP A 749 3.27 -16.88 18.94
CA ASP A 749 1.98 -17.46 19.33
C ASP A 749 1.98 -17.83 20.82
N LEU A 750 3.09 -18.42 21.30
CA LEU A 750 3.26 -18.70 22.72
C LEU A 750 3.22 -17.43 23.58
N ILE A 751 3.94 -16.38 23.18
CA ILE A 751 3.94 -15.11 23.92
C ILE A 751 2.55 -14.46 23.88
N TYR A 752 1.87 -14.50 22.73
CA TYR A 752 0.50 -14.00 22.62
C TYR A 752 -0.44 -14.64 23.62
N ASP A 753 -0.41 -15.99 23.70
CA ASP A 753 -1.28 -16.74 24.61
C ASP A 753 -0.95 -16.44 26.09
N VAL A 754 0.35 -16.29 26.44
CA VAL A 754 0.79 -15.87 27.80
C VAL A 754 0.30 -14.48 28.13
N LEU A 755 0.49 -13.49 27.25
CA LEU A 755 0.06 -12.11 27.49
C LEU A 755 -1.47 -12.03 27.60
N ARG A 756 -2.20 -12.70 26.72
CA ARG A 756 -3.67 -12.70 26.77
C ARG A 756 -4.21 -13.27 28.08
N THR A 757 -3.56 -14.29 28.63
CA THR A 757 -4.01 -14.95 29.86
C THR A 757 -3.62 -14.18 31.11
N HIS A 758 -2.42 -13.61 31.15
CA HIS A 758 -1.84 -13.05 32.37
C HIS A 758 -1.72 -11.53 32.40
N GLU A 759 -1.85 -10.87 31.24
CA GLU A 759 -1.75 -9.43 31.09
C GLU A 759 -2.60 -8.93 29.89
N PRO A 760 -3.96 -9.07 29.96
CA PRO A 760 -4.86 -8.76 28.83
C PRO A 760 -4.79 -7.30 28.37
N ASP A 761 -4.38 -6.38 29.25
CA ASP A 761 -4.17 -4.96 28.95
C ASP A 761 -2.76 -4.61 28.46
N HIS A 762 -1.95 -5.63 28.15
CA HIS A 762 -0.59 -5.44 27.67
C HIS A 762 -0.54 -4.52 26.44
N ILE A 763 0.42 -3.60 26.42
CA ILE A 763 0.49 -2.55 25.39
C ILE A 763 0.59 -3.09 23.96
N LEU A 764 1.26 -4.23 23.75
CA LEU A 764 1.30 -4.88 22.43
C LEU A 764 -0.02 -5.53 22.03
N LEU A 765 -0.85 -5.98 22.96
CA LEU A 765 -2.18 -6.46 22.65
C LEU A 765 -3.08 -5.28 22.22
N LYS A 766 -2.94 -4.12 22.88
CA LYS A 766 -3.61 -2.87 22.45
C LYS A 766 -3.15 -2.45 21.06
N ALA A 767 -1.83 -2.45 20.79
CA ALA A 767 -1.27 -2.18 19.46
C ALA A 767 -1.80 -3.16 18.40
N THR A 768 -1.90 -4.44 18.75
CA THR A 768 -2.42 -5.48 17.85
C THR A 768 -3.89 -5.26 17.49
N ARG A 769 -4.72 -4.93 18.48
CA ARG A 769 -6.14 -4.63 18.25
C ARG A 769 -6.31 -3.38 17.38
N ALA A 770 -5.57 -2.31 17.65
CA ALA A 770 -5.59 -1.08 16.86
C ALA A 770 -5.14 -1.32 15.40
N ASP A 771 -4.08 -2.10 15.20
CA ASP A 771 -3.56 -2.45 13.87
C ASP A 771 -4.55 -3.35 13.09
N ALA A 772 -5.17 -4.31 13.76
CA ALA A 772 -6.21 -5.15 13.16
C ALA A 772 -7.45 -4.32 12.77
N ALA A 773 -7.87 -3.42 13.65
CA ALA A 773 -9.05 -2.57 13.43
C ALA A 773 -8.93 -1.69 12.18
N THR A 774 -7.75 -1.12 11.94
CA THR A 774 -7.51 -0.22 10.79
C THR A 774 -7.15 -0.97 9.51
N GLY A 775 -6.40 -2.07 9.61
CA GLY A 775 -5.85 -2.77 8.46
C GLY A 775 -6.67 -3.96 7.99
N LEU A 776 -6.83 -4.95 8.87
CA LEU A 776 -7.36 -6.26 8.48
C LEU A 776 -8.88 -6.36 8.58
N LEU A 777 -9.48 -5.64 9.52
CA LEU A 777 -10.92 -5.72 9.82
C LEU A 777 -11.71 -4.56 9.25
N ASP A 778 -11.06 -3.46 8.93
CA ASP A 778 -11.67 -2.22 8.44
C ASP A 778 -12.92 -1.80 9.26
N ILE A 779 -12.76 -1.83 10.59
CA ILE A 779 -13.85 -1.65 11.56
C ILE A 779 -14.47 -0.27 11.43
N ARG A 780 -13.66 0.77 11.19
CA ARG A 780 -14.16 2.13 11.04
C ARG A 780 -15.15 2.21 9.88
N ARG A 781 -14.76 1.68 8.73
CA ARG A 781 -15.61 1.69 7.53
C ARG A 781 -16.89 0.87 7.71
N LEU A 782 -16.77 -0.26 8.42
CA LEU A 782 -17.93 -1.06 8.79
C LEU A 782 -18.86 -0.27 9.72
N GLY A 783 -18.34 0.45 10.71
CA GLY A 783 -19.11 1.33 11.60
C GLY A 783 -19.82 2.45 10.85
N ASP A 784 -19.12 3.15 9.96
CA ASP A 784 -19.68 4.20 9.10
C ASP A 784 -20.83 3.64 8.22
N MET A 785 -20.65 2.42 7.70
CA MET A 785 -21.68 1.73 6.92
C MET A 785 -22.90 1.40 7.77
N LEU A 786 -22.73 0.81 8.95
CA LEU A 786 -23.83 0.46 9.86
C LEU A 786 -24.62 1.70 10.26
N SER A 787 -23.95 2.79 10.60
CA SER A 787 -24.58 4.09 10.91
C SER A 787 -25.37 4.63 9.71
N ARG A 788 -24.81 4.56 8.51
CA ARG A 788 -25.45 5.01 7.27
C ARG A 788 -26.74 4.26 6.98
N ILE A 789 -26.76 2.93 7.17
CA ILE A 789 -27.91 2.07 6.81
C ILE A 789 -28.96 1.97 7.90
N LYS A 790 -28.76 2.55 9.06
CA LYS A 790 -29.70 2.48 10.21
C LYS A 790 -31.08 2.98 9.82
N GLY A 791 -32.09 2.10 9.90
CA GLY A 791 -33.46 2.39 9.46
C GLY A 791 -33.66 2.50 7.94
N ARG A 792 -32.65 2.11 7.13
CA ARG A 792 -32.65 2.22 5.66
C ARG A 792 -32.34 0.90 4.97
N ILE A 793 -32.72 -0.22 5.58
CA ILE A 793 -32.55 -1.55 5.01
C ILE A 793 -33.78 -1.92 4.21
N VAL A 794 -33.60 -2.25 2.94
CA VAL A 794 -34.66 -2.70 2.02
C VAL A 794 -34.51 -4.20 1.84
N HIS A 795 -35.49 -4.96 2.31
CA HIS A 795 -35.52 -6.41 2.13
C HIS A 795 -36.42 -6.83 0.95
N ARG A 796 -35.91 -7.72 0.13
CA ARG A 796 -36.65 -8.41 -0.94
C ARG A 796 -36.54 -9.92 -0.78
N SER A 797 -37.69 -10.57 -0.62
CA SER A 797 -37.80 -12.03 -0.65
C SER A 797 -38.18 -12.47 -2.05
N LEU A 798 -37.23 -13.14 -2.72
CA LEU A 798 -37.33 -13.56 -4.10
C LEU A 798 -37.55 -15.10 -4.17
N THR A 799 -38.03 -15.57 -5.29
CA THR A 799 -38.23 -17.02 -5.56
C THR A 799 -37.02 -17.63 -6.28
N GLN A 800 -36.17 -16.78 -6.85
CA GLN A 800 -34.96 -17.16 -7.62
C GLN A 800 -33.85 -16.12 -7.47
N VAL A 801 -32.68 -16.41 -7.97
CA VAL A 801 -31.48 -15.52 -7.95
C VAL A 801 -31.78 -14.25 -8.73
N SER A 802 -31.41 -13.09 -8.16
CA SER A 802 -31.47 -11.80 -8.85
C SER A 802 -30.29 -11.56 -9.73
N PRO A 803 -30.38 -10.66 -10.74
CA PRO A 803 -29.23 -10.25 -11.54
C PRO A 803 -28.05 -9.70 -10.74
N LEU A 804 -28.30 -8.92 -9.67
CA LEU A 804 -27.23 -8.42 -8.79
C LEU A 804 -26.61 -9.51 -7.92
N ALA A 805 -27.37 -10.56 -7.55
CA ALA A 805 -26.87 -11.68 -6.78
C ALA A 805 -26.02 -12.64 -7.61
N LEU A 806 -26.20 -12.67 -8.93
CA LEU A 806 -25.54 -13.62 -9.81
C LEU A 806 -24.01 -13.66 -9.65
N PRO A 807 -23.26 -12.54 -9.62
CA PRO A 807 -21.82 -12.58 -9.44
C PRO A 807 -21.36 -13.27 -8.16
N VAL A 808 -22.00 -12.99 -7.03
CA VAL A 808 -21.65 -13.60 -5.74
C VAL A 808 -22.04 -15.07 -5.69
N MET A 809 -23.12 -15.45 -6.36
CA MET A 809 -23.53 -16.85 -6.45
C MET A 809 -22.55 -17.69 -7.26
N LEU A 810 -21.96 -17.13 -8.32
CA LEU A 810 -20.90 -17.77 -9.10
C LEU A 810 -19.61 -17.94 -8.27
N ASP A 811 -19.28 -16.96 -7.42
CA ASP A 811 -18.14 -17.06 -6.51
C ASP A 811 -18.37 -18.13 -5.42
N ILE A 812 -19.59 -18.24 -4.87
CA ILE A 812 -19.96 -19.32 -3.92
C ILE A 812 -19.78 -20.70 -4.58
N GLY A 813 -20.17 -20.85 -5.84
CA GLY A 813 -19.96 -22.08 -6.60
C GLY A 813 -18.51 -22.49 -6.72
N ARG A 814 -17.62 -21.55 -6.93
CA ARG A 814 -16.16 -21.77 -7.05
C ARG A 814 -15.49 -22.18 -5.75
N GLU A 815 -15.92 -21.67 -4.61
CA GLU A 815 -15.31 -22.03 -3.30
C GLU A 815 -15.66 -23.47 -2.86
N SER A 816 -16.74 -24.05 -3.36
CA SER A 816 -17.24 -25.35 -2.90
C SER A 816 -16.60 -26.57 -3.57
N VAL A 817 -15.73 -26.41 -4.57
CA VAL A 817 -15.27 -27.55 -5.39
C VAL A 817 -13.81 -27.40 -5.84
N ALA A 818 -12.97 -28.39 -5.52
CA ALA A 818 -11.58 -28.46 -5.97
C ALA A 818 -11.37 -29.68 -6.88
N GLY A 819 -10.97 -29.49 -8.17
CA GLY A 819 -10.60 -30.54 -9.13
C GLY A 819 -11.03 -30.31 -10.57
N GLU A 820 -10.27 -30.82 -11.56
CA GLU A 820 -10.43 -30.57 -13.00
C GLU A 820 -11.80 -30.98 -13.59
N ALA A 821 -12.39 -32.08 -13.13
CA ALA A 821 -13.74 -32.50 -13.55
C ALA A 821 -14.83 -31.52 -13.12
N ASN A 822 -14.52 -30.65 -12.21
CA ASN A 822 -15.43 -29.72 -11.59
C ASN A 822 -15.48 -28.36 -12.33
N ASP A 823 -14.44 -27.98 -13.06
CA ASP A 823 -14.46 -26.73 -13.84
C ASP A 823 -15.47 -26.79 -14.98
N VAL A 824 -15.68 -27.96 -15.59
CA VAL A 824 -16.69 -28.17 -16.65
C VAL A 824 -18.10 -28.13 -16.04
N LEU A 825 -18.31 -28.86 -14.92
CA LEU A 825 -19.60 -28.87 -14.20
C LEU A 825 -19.95 -27.48 -13.63
N LEU A 826 -18.93 -26.73 -13.17
CA LEU A 826 -19.12 -25.36 -12.71
C LEU A 826 -19.46 -24.40 -13.86
N ALA A 827 -18.88 -24.59 -15.03
CA ALA A 827 -19.19 -23.80 -16.21
C ALA A 827 -20.64 -24.07 -16.68
N GLU A 828 -21.06 -25.33 -16.75
CA GLU A 828 -22.44 -25.72 -17.09
C GLU A 828 -23.47 -25.19 -16.06
N ALA A 829 -23.17 -25.32 -14.76
CA ALA A 829 -24.01 -24.79 -13.70
C ALA A 829 -24.05 -23.23 -13.70
N ALA A 830 -22.96 -22.59 -14.11
CA ALA A 830 -22.91 -21.15 -14.28
C ALA A 830 -23.76 -20.71 -15.48
N ASP A 831 -23.70 -21.41 -16.62
CA ASP A 831 -24.49 -21.10 -17.80
C ASP A 831 -25.98 -21.32 -17.55
N GLU A 832 -26.35 -22.37 -16.81
CA GLU A 832 -27.74 -22.60 -16.39
C GLU A 832 -28.24 -21.47 -15.49
N LEU A 833 -27.44 -21.04 -14.50
CA LEU A 833 -27.76 -19.94 -13.62
C LEU A 833 -27.91 -18.62 -14.37
N ILE A 834 -27.04 -18.33 -15.33
CA ILE A 834 -27.09 -17.12 -16.15
C ILE A 834 -28.39 -17.11 -16.98
N ARG A 835 -28.75 -18.24 -17.63
CA ARG A 835 -29.99 -18.36 -18.41
C ARG A 835 -31.22 -18.16 -17.54
N GLU A 836 -31.26 -18.76 -16.35
CA GLU A 836 -32.34 -18.58 -15.38
C GLU A 836 -32.53 -17.10 -14.98
N VAL A 837 -31.40 -16.43 -14.67
CA VAL A 837 -31.37 -15.03 -14.23
C VAL A 837 -31.70 -14.06 -15.36
N MET A 838 -31.22 -14.29 -16.59
CA MET A 838 -31.48 -13.41 -17.74
C MET A 838 -32.83 -13.69 -18.39
N GLY A 839 -33.45 -14.83 -18.15
CA GLY A 839 -34.75 -15.20 -18.71
C GLY A 839 -34.66 -15.73 -20.14
N GLU A 840 -33.48 -16.22 -20.52
CA GLU A 840 -33.31 -16.96 -21.76
C GLU A 840 -33.81 -18.40 -21.56
N LYS A 841 -34.75 -18.85 -22.44
CA LYS A 841 -35.31 -20.21 -22.41
C LYS A 841 -34.37 -21.24 -23.02
#